data_bb8c37c08a556f6ec050291d5923d097
#
_entry.id   bb8c37c08a556f6ec050291d5923d097
#
_cell.length_a   1.000
_cell.length_b   1.000
_cell.length_c   1.000
_cell.angle_alpha   90.00
_cell.angle_beta   90.00
_cell.angle_gamma   90.00
#
_symmetry.space_group_name_H-M   'P 1'
#
loop_
_entity.id
_entity.type
_entity.pdbx_description
1 polymer ?
#
loop_
_entity_poly.entity_id
_entity_poly.type
_entity_poly.pdbx_seq_one_letter_code
_entity_poly.pdbx_strand_id
1 'polypeptide(L)'
;TPFRLIFQHILYQNQSHDYTTGEVGVIVMREQDYALDEVVVTGERPLVKVENGALTYDVNAMAKQSAVSNAYESITRLPGVMEQEGSLSLMGAGAVTVILNGKPSSMTNEQLMSLLKNTPVSNVEKAEVMYSAPAKYRVRGAVINIELKKQKSEEAFVRGEIGGDLTQGRYTRSKGNLNLSLVGQKVTTDLLYSADYTKTRTNNDFLSHHTLGDKLYDIEQYNKGTRQKLTHHVRAAVDYQITEKDNLNIAYTTALSPNTKRSEISTGNLSDSYNYKKGNEQMHNLNLDYTARWGMNVGLDYTYYSYPDLQDFSNTSETGTQIFSVNSDQRIHRWNVYAGQSHVLPNGWNLNYGINFTFANEQSSQNYRPQDGKDMSAFNSDTDLNERTYNFYGGFEKAFNERLSLSLSIAGEYYKLADYTTWAAYPSMQLSYILSNAHIFQLALSSDKSYPDYWEMQDVTSYLNGYARLIGNPFLRPSTDYTADLTYILRSKYLFNIYYTHVKNKFAQLAYQSPDELTMIYQTINYNYGQNFGATAVIPFLVGKIWNIRLTLDGSYQKDVCNRFHDIRFDNSVWRGIVMMNNTLKISSKPDISLELNGLYVTPSIQGLYDLSAIWKVDAGLKWTFANQNAELRLTGNDLFNSSTPNAKVNDKGQCFEMIQHADNRYVSLSFTYKFGGFKPKEHKEVDTSRFGY
;
A
#
# COMPACT_ATOMS: atom_id res chain seq x y z
N THR A 1 70.95 5.21 60.55
CA THR A 1 69.59 5.75 60.68
C THR A 1 68.68 5.06 59.68
N PRO A 2 67.56 4.53 60.12
CA PRO A 2 66.58 3.96 59.18
C PRO A 2 66.11 5.01 58.17
N PHE A 3 65.94 4.57 56.92
CA PHE A 3 65.43 5.41 55.82
C PHE A 3 64.43 4.65 55.00
N ARG A 4 63.48 5.39 54.31
CA ARG A 4 62.49 4.85 53.41
C ARG A 4 62.83 5.19 51.98
N LEU A 5 62.84 4.19 51.08
CA LEU A 5 62.95 4.35 49.68
C LEU A 5 61.60 4.18 49.03
N ILE A 6 61.25 5.12 48.15
CA ILE A 6 60.00 5.08 47.33
C ILE A 6 60.46 4.90 45.88
N PHE A 7 59.99 3.82 45.24
CA PHE A 7 60.29 3.49 43.87
C PHE A 7 59.05 3.86 43.05
N GLN A 8 59.22 4.83 42.11
CA GLN A 8 58.15 5.32 41.25
C GLN A 8 58.60 5.21 39.81
N HIS A 9 57.75 4.60 38.96
CA HIS A 9 57.94 4.56 37.52
C HIS A 9 56.59 4.52 36.81
N ILE A 10 56.47 5.16 35.67
CA ILE A 10 55.21 5.36 34.97
C ILE A 10 54.53 4.06 34.51
N LEU A 11 55.29 2.97 34.35
CA LEU A 11 54.80 1.66 33.92
C LEU A 11 54.69 0.62 35.03
N TYR A 12 55.06 0.98 36.29
CA TYR A 12 55.12 0.03 37.41
C TYR A 12 54.38 0.59 38.63
N GLN A 13 53.88 -0.34 39.47
CA GLN A 13 53.24 0.01 40.74
C GLN A 13 54.23 0.67 41.68
N ASN A 14 53.86 1.79 42.28
CA ASN A 14 54.69 2.47 43.27
C ASN A 14 54.89 1.54 44.46
N GLN A 15 56.16 1.37 44.87
CA GLN A 15 56.51 0.58 46.03
C GLN A 15 57.33 1.42 47.03
N SER A 16 57.11 1.18 48.29
CA SER A 16 57.94 1.81 49.35
C SER A 16 58.42 0.76 50.33
N HIS A 17 59.73 0.80 50.68
CA HIS A 17 60.33 -0.09 51.60
C HIS A 17 61.19 0.66 52.61
N ASP A 18 61.18 0.22 53.87
CA ASP A 18 61.97 0.77 54.92
C ASP A 18 63.28 -0.06 55.12
N TYR A 19 64.40 0.61 55.17
CA TYR A 19 65.73 -0.01 55.27
C TYR A 19 66.47 0.49 56.49
N THR A 20 67.25 -0.37 57.08
CA THR A 20 68.10 -0.05 58.23
C THR A 20 69.60 -0.15 57.92
N THR A 21 69.96 -0.71 56.76
CA THR A 21 71.32 -0.86 56.23
C THR A 21 71.46 -0.21 54.86
N GLY A 22 72.64 0.16 54.44
CA GLY A 22 72.90 0.80 53.14
C GLY A 22 72.80 -0.15 51.93
N GLU A 23 72.73 -1.47 52.12
CA GLU A 23 72.53 -2.44 51.04
C GLU A 23 71.06 -2.72 50.84
N VAL A 24 70.51 -2.27 49.71
CA VAL A 24 69.09 -2.29 49.42
C VAL A 24 68.68 -3.53 48.66
N GLY A 25 69.64 -4.28 48.07
CA GLY A 25 69.39 -5.47 47.26
C GLY A 25 68.66 -5.13 45.92
N VAL A 26 68.15 -6.16 45.22
CA VAL A 26 67.41 -6.02 43.97
C VAL A 26 65.97 -5.90 44.33
N ILE A 27 65.35 -4.83 43.84
CA ILE A 27 63.89 -4.57 43.97
C ILE A 27 63.22 -4.80 42.64
N VAL A 28 62.31 -5.77 42.63
CA VAL A 28 61.49 -6.08 41.44
C VAL A 28 60.19 -5.33 41.55
N MET A 29 59.96 -4.35 40.64
CA MET A 29 58.69 -3.63 40.53
C MET A 29 57.73 -4.47 39.71
N ARG A 30 56.42 -4.43 40.06
CA ARG A 30 55.36 -5.08 39.32
C ARG A 30 54.82 -4.11 38.28
N GLU A 31 54.63 -4.61 37.06
CA GLU A 31 53.98 -3.80 36.02
C GLU A 31 52.58 -3.35 36.48
N GLN A 32 52.24 -2.14 36.19
CA GLN A 32 50.93 -1.59 36.44
C GLN A 32 50.17 -1.55 35.11
N ASP A 33 49.16 -2.42 35.01
CA ASP A 33 48.21 -2.29 33.91
C ASP A 33 47.45 -0.99 34.09
N TYR A 34 47.80 0.06 33.30
CA TYR A 34 46.95 1.17 33.06
C TYR A 34 45.89 0.71 32.04
N ALA A 35 44.78 0.15 32.48
CA ALA A 35 43.58 0.24 31.73
C ALA A 35 43.25 1.72 31.60
N LEU A 36 43.59 2.33 30.47
CA LEU A 36 43.00 3.60 30.09
C LEU A 36 41.52 3.37 30.14
N ASP A 37 40.78 4.08 30.98
CA ASP A 37 39.34 4.15 30.89
C ASP A 37 39.04 4.49 29.45
N GLU A 38 38.45 3.55 28.73
CA GLU A 38 37.99 3.74 27.36
C GLU A 38 37.05 4.92 27.43
N VAL A 39 37.49 6.09 26.93
CA VAL A 39 36.59 7.21 26.70
C VAL A 39 35.69 6.80 25.56
N VAL A 40 34.65 6.02 25.91
CA VAL A 40 33.56 5.74 25.02
C VAL A 40 32.87 7.08 24.78
N VAL A 41 33.28 7.75 23.72
CA VAL A 41 32.50 8.86 23.15
C VAL A 41 31.25 8.21 22.59
N THR A 42 30.23 8.02 23.42
CA THR A 42 28.88 7.70 22.99
C THR A 42 28.33 8.93 22.28
N GLY A 43 28.73 9.12 21.04
CA GLY A 43 28.00 9.95 20.12
C GLY A 43 26.68 9.23 19.84
N GLU A 44 25.58 9.68 20.41
CA GLU A 44 24.26 9.22 19.98
C GLU A 44 24.12 9.56 18.50
N ARG A 45 24.15 8.52 17.64
CA ARG A 45 23.80 8.69 16.24
C ARG A 45 22.36 9.18 16.19
N PRO A 46 22.06 10.29 15.49
CA PRO A 46 20.69 10.74 15.35
C PRO A 46 19.86 9.63 14.71
N LEU A 47 18.73 9.30 15.32
CA LEU A 47 17.78 8.28 14.83
C LEU A 47 17.18 8.66 13.48
N VAL A 48 17.19 9.94 13.16
CA VAL A 48 16.66 10.53 11.93
C VAL A 48 17.66 11.55 11.41
N LYS A 49 17.92 11.51 10.13
CA LYS A 49 18.71 12.53 9.40
C LYS A 49 18.04 12.85 8.07
N VAL A 50 18.41 13.97 7.49
CA VAL A 50 17.96 14.35 6.16
C VAL A 50 19.04 13.94 5.15
N GLU A 51 18.73 13.02 4.26
CA GLU A 51 19.58 12.64 3.14
C GLU A 51 18.79 12.80 1.83
N ASN A 52 19.35 13.47 0.84
CA ASN A 52 18.77 13.63 -0.51
C ASN A 52 17.30 14.06 -0.54
N GLY A 53 16.89 14.93 0.40
CA GLY A 53 15.50 15.38 0.50
C GLY A 53 14.57 14.50 1.34
N ALA A 54 14.99 13.29 1.69
CA ALA A 54 14.21 12.36 2.47
C ALA A 54 14.52 12.43 3.97
N LEU A 55 13.54 12.11 4.81
CA LEU A 55 13.80 11.73 6.19
C LEU A 55 14.30 10.29 6.23
N THR A 56 15.57 10.13 6.52
CA THR A 56 16.25 8.84 6.60
C THR A 56 16.32 8.40 8.05
N TYR A 57 15.73 7.24 8.33
CA TYR A 57 15.65 6.64 9.66
C TYR A 57 16.67 5.51 9.80
N ASP A 58 17.47 5.55 10.86
CA ASP A 58 18.27 4.40 11.29
C ASP A 58 17.35 3.39 11.99
N VAL A 59 16.79 2.49 11.19
CA VAL A 59 15.82 1.50 11.64
C VAL A 59 16.40 0.55 12.68
N ASN A 60 17.70 0.22 12.58
CA ASN A 60 18.39 -0.65 13.54
C ASN A 60 18.57 0.03 14.90
N ALA A 61 18.91 1.31 14.93
CA ALA A 61 19.02 2.07 16.17
C ALA A 61 17.64 2.23 16.85
N MET A 62 16.59 2.46 16.06
CA MET A 62 15.20 2.52 16.57
C MET A 62 14.74 1.16 17.12
N ALA A 63 15.11 0.07 16.46
CA ALA A 63 14.75 -1.28 16.88
C ALA A 63 15.36 -1.69 18.22
N LYS A 64 16.56 -1.20 18.55
CA LYS A 64 17.21 -1.44 19.86
C LYS A 64 16.41 -0.81 21.01
N GLN A 65 15.69 0.27 20.75
CA GLN A 65 14.87 0.97 21.74
C GLN A 65 13.45 0.40 21.87
N SER A 66 13.07 -0.54 20.99
CA SER A 66 11.73 -1.10 20.96
C SER A 66 11.76 -2.60 20.64
N ALA A 67 10.79 -3.36 21.16
CA ALA A 67 10.68 -4.79 20.91
C ALA A 67 10.16 -5.07 19.49
N VAL A 68 11.02 -4.88 18.47
CA VAL A 68 10.74 -5.20 17.06
C VAL A 68 11.63 -6.32 16.58
N SER A 69 11.09 -7.24 15.82
CA SER A 69 11.79 -8.41 15.32
C SER A 69 12.08 -8.35 13.82
N ASN A 70 11.27 -7.63 13.06
CA ASN A 70 11.30 -7.60 11.60
C ASN A 70 11.19 -6.18 11.03
N ALA A 71 11.47 -6.06 9.73
CA ALA A 71 11.43 -4.79 9.02
C ALA A 71 10.04 -4.15 9.06
N TYR A 72 8.98 -4.92 8.88
CA TYR A 72 7.61 -4.41 8.91
C TYR A 72 7.27 -3.76 10.25
N GLU A 73 7.50 -4.45 11.36
CA GLU A 73 7.26 -3.91 12.70
C GLU A 73 8.07 -2.63 12.96
N SER A 74 9.30 -2.56 12.42
CA SER A 74 10.13 -1.36 12.58
C SER A 74 9.66 -0.20 11.72
N ILE A 75 9.21 -0.45 10.49
CA ILE A 75 8.73 0.57 9.57
C ILE A 75 7.38 1.12 10.00
N THR A 76 6.45 0.29 10.46
CA THR A 76 5.18 0.75 11.02
C THR A 76 5.33 1.56 12.30
N ARG A 77 6.53 1.58 12.89
CA ARG A 77 6.86 2.46 14.04
C ARG A 77 7.50 3.79 13.65
N LEU A 78 7.84 3.96 12.37
CA LEU A 78 8.28 5.27 11.89
C LEU A 78 7.18 6.31 12.08
N PRO A 79 7.51 7.55 12.43
CA PRO A 79 6.52 8.61 12.56
C PRO A 79 5.70 8.76 11.28
N GLY A 80 4.38 8.76 11.43
CA GLY A 80 3.44 8.92 10.31
C GLY A 80 3.14 7.65 9.52
N VAL A 81 3.93 6.61 9.63
CA VAL A 81 3.68 5.34 8.92
C VAL A 81 2.66 4.50 9.67
N MET A 82 1.68 3.98 8.96
CA MET A 82 0.61 3.14 9.48
C MET A 82 0.36 1.94 8.58
N GLU A 83 -0.29 0.93 9.13
CA GLU A 83 -0.95 -0.12 8.35
C GLU A 83 -2.43 0.23 8.18
N GLN A 84 -2.90 0.21 6.96
CA GLN A 84 -4.31 0.35 6.63
C GLN A 84 -4.67 -0.69 5.57
N GLU A 85 -5.67 -1.53 5.87
CA GLU A 85 -6.18 -2.56 4.96
C GLU A 85 -5.11 -3.49 4.34
N GLY A 86 -4.10 -3.83 5.13
CA GLY A 86 -3.02 -4.72 4.69
C GLY A 86 -1.92 -4.03 3.85
N SER A 87 -1.90 -2.70 3.80
CA SER A 87 -0.86 -1.92 3.14
C SER A 87 -0.24 -0.89 4.07
N LEU A 88 0.99 -0.45 3.78
CA LEU A 88 1.60 0.69 4.46
C LEU A 88 1.01 1.98 3.91
N SER A 89 0.64 2.87 4.79
CA SER A 89 0.16 4.21 4.48
C SER A 89 0.93 5.28 5.26
N LEU A 90 0.87 6.50 4.78
CA LEU A 90 1.51 7.64 5.44
C LEU A 90 0.41 8.67 5.76
N MET A 91 0.32 9.05 7.03
CA MET A 91 -0.69 10.01 7.48
C MET A 91 -0.52 11.36 6.78
N GLY A 92 -1.64 11.92 6.31
CA GLY A 92 -1.67 13.17 5.55
C GLY A 92 -1.41 12.99 4.05
N ALA A 93 -0.85 11.86 3.62
CA ALA A 93 -0.66 11.58 2.19
C ALA A 93 -1.89 10.88 1.59
N GLY A 94 -2.23 11.16 0.35
CA GLY A 94 -3.31 10.50 -0.37
C GLY A 94 -2.97 9.05 -0.69
N ALA A 95 -2.07 8.82 -1.63
CA ALA A 95 -1.54 7.52 -1.96
C ALA A 95 -0.07 7.41 -1.53
N VAL A 96 0.36 6.23 -1.11
CA VAL A 96 1.74 5.95 -0.73
C VAL A 96 2.26 4.77 -1.54
N THR A 97 3.37 4.98 -2.21
CA THR A 97 4.09 3.90 -2.87
C THR A 97 5.23 3.43 -1.99
N VAL A 98 5.27 2.15 -1.67
CA VAL A 98 6.43 1.56 -0.99
C VAL A 98 7.43 1.11 -2.04
N ILE A 99 8.65 1.59 -1.92
CA ILE A 99 9.76 1.22 -2.82
C ILE A 99 10.87 0.54 -2.04
N LEU A 100 11.57 -0.36 -2.69
CA LEU A 100 12.66 -1.11 -2.11
C LEU A 100 13.96 -0.77 -2.86
N ASN A 101 15.03 -0.43 -2.10
CA ASN A 101 16.36 -0.05 -2.63
C ASN A 101 16.26 0.99 -3.77
N GLY A 102 15.37 1.95 -3.63
CA GLY A 102 15.17 3.02 -4.60
C GLY A 102 14.40 2.65 -5.88
N LYS A 103 13.76 1.48 -5.93
CA LYS A 103 12.95 1.04 -7.08
C LYS A 103 11.51 0.74 -6.64
N PRO A 104 10.50 1.06 -7.47
CA PRO A 104 9.12 0.63 -7.20
C PRO A 104 9.08 -0.90 -7.04
N SER A 105 8.44 -1.35 -5.97
CA SER A 105 8.24 -2.78 -5.73
C SER A 105 7.23 -3.35 -6.73
N SER A 106 7.45 -4.57 -7.20
CA SER A 106 6.50 -5.31 -8.05
C SER A 106 5.66 -6.31 -7.25
N MET A 107 5.74 -6.26 -5.94
CA MET A 107 4.92 -7.08 -5.07
C MET A 107 3.54 -6.46 -4.91
N THR A 108 2.51 -7.31 -4.80
CA THR A 108 1.26 -6.84 -4.22
C THR A 108 1.52 -6.33 -2.81
N ASN A 109 0.67 -5.46 -2.28
CA ASN A 109 0.80 -4.97 -0.90
C ASN A 109 0.91 -6.13 0.10
N GLU A 110 0.17 -7.21 -0.09
CA GLU A 110 0.25 -8.42 0.74
C GLU A 110 1.62 -9.11 0.66
N GLN A 111 2.18 -9.24 -0.54
CA GLN A 111 3.51 -9.83 -0.74
C GLN A 111 4.60 -8.94 -0.15
N LEU A 112 4.49 -7.62 -0.33
CA LEU A 112 5.41 -6.66 0.28
C LEU A 112 5.33 -6.70 1.80
N MET A 113 4.12 -6.74 2.38
CA MET A 113 3.95 -6.90 3.83
C MET A 113 4.53 -8.21 4.33
N SER A 114 4.30 -9.31 3.60
CA SER A 114 4.90 -10.61 3.91
C SER A 114 6.43 -10.53 3.87
N LEU A 115 6.99 -9.91 2.83
CA LEU A 115 8.43 -9.65 2.71
C LEU A 115 8.97 -8.92 3.94
N LEU A 116 8.36 -7.79 4.30
CA LEU A 116 8.83 -6.96 5.40
C LEU A 116 8.65 -7.65 6.76
N LYS A 117 7.56 -8.37 6.96
CA LYS A 117 7.32 -9.19 8.17
C LYS A 117 8.36 -10.30 8.31
N ASN A 118 8.89 -10.78 7.20
CA ASN A 118 9.85 -11.86 7.14
C ASN A 118 11.32 -11.38 7.09
N THR A 119 11.55 -10.10 6.91
CA THR A 119 12.90 -9.52 6.91
C THR A 119 13.30 -9.12 8.33
N PRO A 120 14.34 -9.73 8.92
CA PRO A 120 14.87 -9.27 10.22
C PRO A 120 15.24 -7.79 10.16
N VAL A 121 14.94 -7.06 11.23
CA VAL A 121 15.25 -5.62 11.29
C VAL A 121 16.74 -5.34 11.05
N SER A 122 17.64 -6.25 11.45
CA SER A 122 19.07 -6.14 11.22
C SER A 122 19.48 -6.10 9.75
N ASN A 123 18.60 -6.52 8.84
CA ASN A 123 18.83 -6.51 7.39
C ASN A 123 18.34 -5.24 6.71
N VAL A 124 17.60 -4.41 7.40
CA VAL A 124 17.26 -3.08 6.93
C VAL A 124 18.50 -2.20 7.10
N GLU A 125 18.96 -1.57 6.04
CA GLU A 125 20.05 -0.60 6.11
C GLU A 125 19.50 0.74 6.62
N LYS A 126 18.43 1.24 5.98
CA LYS A 126 17.71 2.45 6.36
C LYS A 126 16.29 2.42 5.80
N ALA A 127 15.43 3.28 6.31
CA ALA A 127 14.15 3.59 5.72
C ALA A 127 14.04 5.10 5.48
N GLU A 128 13.52 5.48 4.32
CA GLU A 128 13.32 6.86 3.93
C GLU A 128 11.82 7.14 3.78
N VAL A 129 11.35 8.22 4.38
CA VAL A 129 9.95 8.66 4.27
C VAL A 129 9.92 9.99 3.54
N MET A 130 9.15 10.03 2.46
CA MET A 130 9.00 11.19 1.60
C MET A 130 7.53 11.46 1.34
N TYR A 131 7.05 12.65 1.65
CA TYR A 131 5.68 13.09 1.32
C TYR A 131 5.54 13.50 -0.15
N SER A 132 6.66 13.70 -0.83
CA SER A 132 6.73 13.96 -2.26
C SER A 132 7.91 13.21 -2.87
N ALA A 133 7.63 12.25 -3.74
CA ALA A 133 8.63 11.41 -4.37
C ALA A 133 9.47 12.20 -5.38
N PRO A 134 10.81 12.17 -5.29
CA PRO A 134 11.67 12.62 -6.39
C PRO A 134 11.40 11.83 -7.67
N ALA A 135 11.45 12.50 -8.82
CA ALA A 135 11.12 11.89 -10.12
C ALA A 135 11.97 10.67 -10.49
N LYS A 136 13.18 10.57 -9.93
CA LYS A 136 14.08 9.41 -10.15
C LYS A 136 13.46 8.06 -9.75
N TYR A 137 12.52 8.05 -8.82
CA TYR A 137 11.84 6.84 -8.40
C TYR A 137 10.72 6.42 -9.35
N ARG A 138 10.37 7.25 -10.33
CA ARG A 138 9.32 6.99 -11.34
C ARG A 138 7.93 6.73 -10.74
N VAL A 139 7.74 7.19 -9.53
CA VAL A 139 6.46 7.20 -8.81
C VAL A 139 6.13 8.64 -8.43
N ARG A 140 4.87 8.90 -8.14
CA ARG A 140 4.36 10.20 -7.72
C ARG A 140 3.74 10.08 -6.33
N GLY A 141 3.43 11.22 -5.71
CA GLY A 141 2.85 11.24 -4.37
C GLY A 141 3.88 10.91 -3.29
N ALA A 142 3.43 10.32 -2.19
CA ALA A 142 4.29 9.97 -1.08
C ALA A 142 4.98 8.61 -1.27
N VAL A 143 6.17 8.46 -0.70
CA VAL A 143 7.00 7.24 -0.82
C VAL A 143 7.58 6.83 0.52
N ILE A 144 7.56 5.54 0.79
CA ILE A 144 8.38 4.90 1.82
C ILE A 144 9.42 4.05 1.10
N ASN A 145 10.69 4.48 1.12
CA ASN A 145 11.80 3.71 0.56
C ASN A 145 12.47 2.89 1.65
N ILE A 146 12.58 1.59 1.46
CA ILE A 146 13.21 0.66 2.39
C ILE A 146 14.46 0.13 1.73
N GLU A 147 15.61 0.47 2.28
CA GLU A 147 16.89 -0.05 1.79
C GLU A 147 17.33 -1.25 2.61
N LEU A 148 17.50 -2.37 1.93
CA LEU A 148 17.96 -3.62 2.52
C LEU A 148 19.46 -3.80 2.26
N LYS A 149 20.18 -4.33 3.26
CA LYS A 149 21.62 -4.63 3.14
C LYS A 149 21.86 -5.65 2.03
N LYS A 150 22.74 -5.34 1.12
CA LYS A 150 23.18 -6.26 0.08
C LYS A 150 23.97 -7.40 0.70
N GLN A 151 23.57 -8.64 0.45
CA GLN A 151 24.34 -9.82 0.86
C GLN A 151 25.18 -10.31 -0.32
N LYS A 152 26.47 -10.41 -0.09
CA LYS A 152 27.38 -11.15 -0.97
C LYS A 152 27.74 -12.46 -0.25
N SER A 153 27.68 -13.57 -0.94
CA SER A 153 28.17 -14.86 -0.46
C SER A 153 29.17 -15.39 -1.48
N GLU A 154 30.29 -15.91 -1.00
CA GLU A 154 31.29 -16.57 -1.85
C GLU A 154 30.82 -17.95 -2.31
N GLU A 155 29.97 -18.61 -1.52
CA GLU A 155 29.39 -19.91 -1.84
C GLU A 155 27.90 -19.79 -2.16
N ALA A 156 27.43 -20.58 -3.14
CA ALA A 156 26.02 -20.66 -3.45
C ALA A 156 25.24 -21.34 -2.33
N PHE A 157 24.10 -20.77 -1.97
CA PHE A 157 23.25 -21.35 -0.94
C PHE A 157 21.75 -21.17 -1.29
N VAL A 158 20.94 -22.07 -0.72
CA VAL A 158 19.49 -22.01 -0.82
C VAL A 158 18.91 -21.50 0.49
N ARG A 159 17.94 -20.60 0.36
CA ARG A 159 17.15 -20.11 1.48
C ARG A 159 15.68 -20.10 1.09
N GLY A 160 14.80 -20.21 2.07
CA GLY A 160 13.38 -20.19 1.76
C GLY A 160 12.49 -19.93 2.96
N GLU A 161 11.23 -19.79 2.65
CA GLU A 161 10.13 -19.63 3.57
C GLU A 161 8.93 -20.45 3.09
N ILE A 162 8.26 -21.10 4.03
CA ILE A 162 6.96 -21.74 3.83
C ILE A 162 5.98 -21.14 4.83
N GLY A 163 4.78 -20.82 4.37
CA GLY A 163 3.75 -20.24 5.21
C GLY A 163 2.36 -20.74 4.84
N GLY A 164 1.44 -20.58 5.77
CA GLY A 164 0.04 -20.87 5.55
C GLY A 164 -0.86 -20.12 6.51
N ASP A 165 -2.04 -19.74 6.01
CA ASP A 165 -3.08 -19.06 6.75
C ASP A 165 -4.39 -19.81 6.63
N LEU A 166 -5.06 -19.99 7.75
CA LEU A 166 -6.42 -20.51 7.83
C LEU A 166 -7.29 -19.44 8.48
N THR A 167 -8.23 -18.91 7.73
CA THR A 167 -9.13 -17.86 8.18
C THR A 167 -10.56 -18.36 8.22
N GLN A 168 -11.25 -18.15 9.33
CA GLN A 168 -12.64 -18.51 9.54
C GLN A 168 -13.47 -17.25 9.82
N GLY A 169 -14.21 -16.79 8.82
CA GLY A 169 -15.30 -15.82 8.93
C GLY A 169 -16.63 -16.55 8.77
N ARG A 170 -17.53 -16.04 7.92
CA ARG A 170 -18.72 -16.77 7.50
C ARG A 170 -18.37 -18.04 6.74
N TYR A 171 -17.32 -17.96 5.92
CA TYR A 171 -16.74 -19.08 5.18
C TYR A 171 -15.27 -19.23 5.52
N THR A 172 -14.76 -20.45 5.38
CA THR A 172 -13.34 -20.74 5.51
C THR A 172 -12.57 -20.25 4.29
N ARG A 173 -11.47 -19.57 4.52
CA ARG A 173 -10.49 -19.12 3.52
C ARG A 173 -9.14 -19.69 3.89
N SER A 174 -8.31 -20.00 2.91
CA SER A 174 -6.98 -20.56 3.16
C SER A 174 -5.97 -20.03 2.15
N LYS A 175 -4.75 -19.80 2.62
CA LYS A 175 -3.61 -19.39 1.80
C LYS A 175 -2.42 -20.25 2.14
N GLY A 176 -1.65 -20.64 1.14
CA GLY A 176 -0.36 -21.31 1.29
C GLY A 176 0.67 -20.61 0.43
N ASN A 177 1.89 -20.43 0.93
CA ASN A 177 2.98 -19.82 0.19
C ASN A 177 4.30 -20.58 0.36
N LEU A 178 5.11 -20.56 -0.71
CA LEU A 178 6.47 -21.07 -0.76
C LEU A 178 7.35 -20.03 -1.46
N ASN A 179 8.40 -19.58 -0.80
CA ASN A 179 9.38 -18.66 -1.33
C ASN A 179 10.74 -19.33 -1.28
N LEU A 180 11.43 -19.40 -2.42
CA LEU A 180 12.77 -19.99 -2.54
C LEU A 180 13.69 -18.99 -3.22
N SER A 181 14.93 -18.85 -2.71
CA SER A 181 15.99 -18.08 -3.34
C SER A 181 17.24 -18.93 -3.43
N LEU A 182 17.79 -19.07 -4.61
CA LEU A 182 19.13 -19.61 -4.89
C LEU A 182 20.08 -18.42 -5.08
N VAL A 183 20.97 -18.22 -4.12
CA VAL A 183 21.89 -17.09 -4.13
C VAL A 183 23.28 -17.58 -4.52
N GLY A 184 23.82 -17.08 -5.63
CA GLY A 184 25.20 -17.29 -6.07
C GLY A 184 25.99 -15.99 -6.11
N GLN A 185 27.23 -16.04 -6.54
CA GLN A 185 28.15 -14.88 -6.57
C GLN A 185 27.64 -13.77 -7.52
N LYS A 186 27.20 -14.14 -8.71
CA LYS A 186 26.74 -13.19 -9.76
C LYS A 186 25.27 -13.35 -10.13
N VAL A 187 24.67 -14.48 -9.79
CA VAL A 187 23.29 -14.80 -10.16
C VAL A 187 22.50 -15.11 -8.91
N THR A 188 21.35 -14.48 -8.76
CA THR A 188 20.34 -14.88 -7.79
C THR A 188 19.08 -15.24 -8.53
N THR A 189 18.50 -16.39 -8.20
CA THR A 189 17.21 -16.83 -8.77
C THR A 189 16.19 -16.91 -7.64
N ASP A 190 15.03 -16.31 -7.84
CA ASP A 190 13.92 -16.32 -6.89
C ASP A 190 12.72 -17.03 -7.53
N LEU A 191 12.10 -17.92 -6.76
CA LEU A 191 10.83 -18.57 -7.08
C LEU A 191 9.86 -18.33 -5.94
N LEU A 192 8.74 -17.69 -6.25
CA LEU A 192 7.64 -17.44 -5.33
C LEU A 192 6.39 -18.17 -5.85
N TYR A 193 5.74 -18.90 -5.01
CA TYR A 193 4.45 -19.53 -5.29
C TYR A 193 3.49 -19.27 -4.15
N SER A 194 2.25 -18.91 -4.46
CA SER A 194 1.16 -18.95 -3.49
C SER A 194 -0.13 -19.44 -4.12
N ALA A 195 -0.95 -20.12 -3.31
CA ALA A 195 -2.31 -20.49 -3.63
C ALA A 195 -3.22 -19.87 -2.56
N ASP A 196 -4.20 -19.09 -3.00
CA ASP A 196 -5.13 -18.37 -2.14
C ASP A 196 -6.56 -18.75 -2.51
N TYR A 197 -7.24 -19.45 -1.62
CA TYR A 197 -8.66 -19.78 -1.73
C TYR A 197 -9.48 -18.82 -0.88
N THR A 198 -10.34 -18.04 -1.53
CA THR A 198 -11.26 -17.10 -0.88
C THR A 198 -12.71 -17.49 -1.18
N LYS A 199 -13.56 -17.44 -0.16
CA LYS A 199 -15.00 -17.43 -0.29
C LYS A 199 -15.54 -16.37 0.67
N THR A 200 -16.27 -15.39 0.15
CA THR A 200 -16.77 -14.25 0.91
C THR A 200 -18.27 -14.07 0.68
N ARG A 201 -18.94 -13.49 1.66
CA ARG A 201 -20.31 -13.03 1.56
C ARG A 201 -20.36 -11.60 1.03
N THR A 202 -21.31 -11.32 0.14
CA THR A 202 -21.57 -9.97 -0.42
C THR A 202 -23.05 -9.63 -0.25
N ASN A 203 -23.49 -9.49 1.00
CA ASN A 203 -24.90 -9.18 1.30
C ASN A 203 -25.09 -7.68 1.51
N ASN A 204 -26.22 -7.18 1.04
CA ASN A 204 -26.69 -5.83 1.37
C ASN A 204 -28.21 -5.77 1.32
N ASP A 205 -28.77 -4.86 2.11
CA ASP A 205 -30.18 -4.51 2.08
C ASP A 205 -30.27 -3.12 1.43
N PHE A 206 -31.21 -2.98 0.51
CA PHE A 206 -31.42 -1.76 -0.25
C PHE A 206 -32.85 -1.27 -0.04
N LEU A 207 -32.98 -0.09 0.56
CA LEU A 207 -34.27 0.57 0.83
C LEU A 207 -34.34 1.84 -0.01
N SER A 208 -35.40 2.00 -0.81
CA SER A 208 -35.51 3.09 -1.79
C SER A 208 -36.92 3.64 -1.83
N HIS A 209 -37.03 4.95 -1.71
CA HIS A 209 -38.24 5.72 -2.01
C HIS A 209 -38.10 6.32 -3.42
N HIS A 210 -38.57 5.60 -4.45
CA HIS A 210 -38.33 5.95 -5.85
C HIS A 210 -39.55 6.63 -6.42
N THR A 211 -39.38 7.87 -6.89
CA THR A 211 -40.44 8.64 -7.57
C THR A 211 -40.37 8.39 -9.07
N LEU A 212 -41.46 7.89 -9.67
CA LEU A 212 -41.63 7.73 -11.12
C LEU A 212 -42.87 8.45 -11.57
N GLY A 213 -42.71 9.54 -12.34
CA GLY A 213 -43.77 10.48 -12.61
C GLY A 213 -44.29 11.13 -11.31
N ASP A 214 -45.60 11.04 -11.08
CA ASP A 214 -46.25 11.55 -9.86
C ASP A 214 -46.41 10.49 -8.75
N LYS A 215 -45.90 9.29 -8.96
CA LYS A 215 -46.08 8.17 -8.02
C LYS A 215 -44.78 7.84 -7.28
N LEU A 216 -44.91 7.71 -5.95
CA LEU A 216 -43.85 7.23 -5.08
C LEU A 216 -43.97 5.71 -4.90
N TYR A 217 -42.85 5.02 -5.05
CA TYR A 217 -42.68 3.58 -4.84
C TYR A 217 -41.73 3.33 -3.72
N ASP A 218 -42.18 2.59 -2.71
CA ASP A 218 -41.33 2.07 -1.63
C ASP A 218 -40.75 0.73 -2.08
N ILE A 219 -39.44 0.68 -2.30
CA ILE A 219 -38.75 -0.49 -2.83
C ILE A 219 -37.82 -1.03 -1.75
N GLU A 220 -37.98 -2.30 -1.44
CA GLU A 220 -37.12 -3.05 -0.54
C GLU A 220 -36.50 -4.22 -1.30
N GLN A 221 -35.15 -4.31 -1.33
CA GLN A 221 -34.41 -5.37 -1.97
C GLN A 221 -33.36 -5.94 -1.00
N TYR A 222 -33.38 -7.24 -0.78
CA TYR A 222 -32.47 -7.97 0.09
C TYR A 222 -31.55 -8.83 -0.76
N ASN A 223 -30.29 -8.41 -0.91
CA ASN A 223 -29.31 -9.08 -1.74
C ASN A 223 -28.44 -10.01 -0.90
N LYS A 224 -28.40 -11.28 -1.27
CA LYS A 224 -27.56 -12.32 -0.63
C LYS A 224 -26.63 -12.90 -1.68
N GLY A 225 -25.33 -12.60 -1.54
CA GLY A 225 -24.35 -13.01 -2.51
C GLY A 225 -23.17 -13.77 -1.91
N THR A 226 -22.49 -14.51 -2.77
CA THR A 226 -21.19 -15.12 -2.48
C THR A 226 -20.23 -14.89 -3.64
N ARG A 227 -18.98 -14.62 -3.32
CA ARG A 227 -17.87 -14.63 -4.28
C ARG A 227 -16.88 -15.72 -3.85
N GLN A 228 -16.48 -16.58 -4.80
CA GLN A 228 -15.52 -17.66 -4.59
C GLN A 228 -14.43 -17.59 -5.65
N LYS A 229 -13.16 -17.63 -5.21
CA LYS A 229 -11.98 -17.53 -6.07
C LYS A 229 -10.85 -18.39 -5.50
N LEU A 230 -10.18 -19.16 -6.37
CA LEU A 230 -8.88 -19.77 -6.08
C LEU A 230 -7.86 -19.11 -7.00
N THR A 231 -6.85 -18.47 -6.45
CA THR A 231 -5.82 -17.80 -7.23
C THR A 231 -4.47 -18.47 -6.99
N HIS A 232 -3.78 -18.81 -8.08
CA HIS A 232 -2.40 -19.26 -8.06
C HIS A 232 -1.51 -18.11 -8.52
N HIS A 233 -0.58 -17.69 -7.69
CA HIS A 233 0.45 -16.71 -8.03
C HIS A 233 1.78 -17.43 -8.19
N VAL A 234 2.46 -17.22 -9.31
CA VAL A 234 3.82 -17.69 -9.55
C VAL A 234 4.68 -16.52 -9.97
N ARG A 235 5.85 -16.40 -9.39
CA ARG A 235 6.88 -15.48 -9.85
C ARG A 235 8.22 -16.22 -9.93
N ALA A 236 8.89 -16.09 -11.07
CA ALA A 236 10.26 -16.50 -11.28
C ALA A 236 11.08 -15.28 -11.68
N ALA A 237 12.21 -15.06 -11.02
CA ALA A 237 13.08 -13.93 -11.32
C ALA A 237 14.55 -14.33 -11.30
N VAL A 238 15.33 -13.73 -12.19
CA VAL A 238 16.79 -13.86 -12.25
C VAL A 238 17.39 -12.47 -12.17
N ASP A 239 18.29 -12.29 -11.23
CA ASP A 239 19.11 -11.10 -11.08
C ASP A 239 20.55 -11.47 -11.40
N TYR A 240 21.09 -10.88 -12.47
CA TYR A 240 22.41 -11.15 -12.96
C TYR A 240 23.30 -9.90 -12.83
N GLN A 241 24.27 -9.98 -11.95
CA GLN A 241 25.30 -8.96 -11.76
C GLN A 241 26.41 -9.17 -12.81
N ILE A 242 26.31 -8.48 -13.96
CA ILE A 242 27.26 -8.58 -15.08
C ILE A 242 28.63 -8.09 -14.63
N THR A 243 28.66 -6.89 -14.01
CA THR A 243 29.84 -6.32 -13.34
C THR A 243 29.44 -5.81 -11.95
N GLU A 244 30.35 -5.22 -11.19
CA GLU A 244 30.01 -4.64 -9.88
C GLU A 244 28.93 -3.55 -9.93
N LYS A 245 28.77 -2.91 -11.10
CA LYS A 245 27.87 -1.78 -11.31
C LYS A 245 26.81 -2.01 -12.38
N ASP A 246 27.02 -3.02 -13.27
CA ASP A 246 26.04 -3.41 -14.29
C ASP A 246 25.19 -4.56 -13.76
N ASN A 247 23.88 -4.38 -13.79
CA ASN A 247 22.91 -5.37 -13.32
C ASN A 247 21.78 -5.55 -14.32
N LEU A 248 21.41 -6.81 -14.58
CA LEU A 248 20.24 -7.19 -15.37
C LEU A 248 19.28 -7.99 -14.51
N ASN A 249 18.04 -7.53 -14.42
CA ASN A 249 16.95 -8.24 -13.76
C ASN A 249 15.91 -8.67 -14.80
N ILE A 250 15.54 -9.93 -14.78
CA ILE A 250 14.48 -10.51 -15.60
C ILE A 250 13.49 -11.17 -14.65
N ALA A 251 12.21 -10.83 -14.77
CA ALA A 251 11.17 -11.41 -13.93
C ALA A 251 9.92 -11.74 -14.73
N TYR A 252 9.39 -12.93 -14.50
CA TYR A 252 8.08 -13.34 -14.99
C TYR A 252 7.14 -13.57 -13.80
N THR A 253 5.96 -12.96 -13.88
CA THR A 253 4.90 -13.08 -12.86
C THR A 253 3.61 -13.51 -13.51
N THR A 254 2.88 -14.44 -12.91
CA THR A 254 1.54 -14.82 -13.37
C THR A 254 0.59 -15.00 -12.21
N ALA A 255 -0.67 -14.60 -12.42
CA ALA A 255 -1.80 -14.85 -11.52
C ALA A 255 -2.90 -15.58 -12.31
N LEU A 256 -3.29 -16.75 -11.84
CA LEU A 256 -4.28 -17.60 -12.49
C LEU A 256 -5.41 -17.89 -11.52
N SER A 257 -6.64 -17.50 -11.89
CA SER A 257 -7.84 -17.73 -11.09
C SER A 257 -8.87 -18.50 -11.92
N PRO A 258 -8.73 -19.83 -12.02
CA PRO A 258 -9.69 -20.65 -12.74
C PRO A 258 -11.01 -20.75 -11.95
N ASN A 259 -12.12 -20.79 -12.68
CA ASN A 259 -13.45 -21.02 -12.11
C ASN A 259 -13.82 -20.00 -11.00
N THR A 260 -13.50 -18.72 -11.16
CA THR A 260 -14.04 -17.67 -10.32
C THR A 260 -15.57 -17.69 -10.41
N LYS A 261 -16.26 -17.69 -9.27
CA LYS A 261 -17.70 -17.74 -9.20
C LYS A 261 -18.26 -16.60 -8.36
N ARG A 262 -19.34 -16.00 -8.84
CA ARG A 262 -20.16 -15.05 -8.08
C ARG A 262 -21.61 -15.47 -8.23
N SER A 263 -22.34 -15.58 -7.13
CA SER A 263 -23.78 -15.79 -7.13
C SER A 263 -24.44 -14.75 -6.27
N GLU A 264 -25.58 -14.26 -6.69
CA GLU A 264 -26.39 -13.29 -5.97
C GLU A 264 -27.86 -13.63 -6.15
N ILE A 265 -28.58 -13.66 -5.05
CA ILE A 265 -30.04 -13.78 -4.99
C ILE A 265 -30.53 -12.47 -4.41
N SER A 266 -31.39 -11.78 -5.15
CA SER A 266 -32.07 -10.58 -4.69
C SER A 266 -33.56 -10.89 -4.55
N THR A 267 -34.11 -10.62 -3.38
CA THR A 267 -35.53 -10.80 -3.09
C THR A 267 -36.12 -9.51 -2.58
N GLY A 268 -37.33 -9.15 -3.01
CA GLY A 268 -37.93 -7.90 -2.59
C GLY A 268 -39.34 -7.72 -3.08
N ASN A 269 -39.93 -6.56 -2.79
CA ASN A 269 -41.31 -6.27 -3.16
C ASN A 269 -41.47 -5.84 -4.63
N LEU A 270 -40.38 -5.51 -5.34
CA LEU A 270 -40.42 -5.15 -6.76
C LEU A 270 -40.22 -6.39 -7.65
N SER A 271 -39.23 -7.21 -7.32
CA SER A 271 -38.89 -8.41 -8.09
C SER A 271 -37.96 -9.34 -7.32
N ASP A 272 -37.93 -10.61 -7.75
CA ASP A 272 -36.93 -11.58 -7.31
C ASP A 272 -35.98 -11.89 -8.46
N SER A 273 -34.66 -11.81 -8.20
CA SER A 273 -33.67 -12.09 -9.22
C SER A 273 -32.57 -13.03 -8.76
N TYR A 274 -32.03 -13.78 -9.71
CA TYR A 274 -30.85 -14.61 -9.55
C TYR A 274 -29.81 -14.21 -10.59
N ASN A 275 -28.59 -13.98 -10.10
CA ASN A 275 -27.45 -13.61 -10.92
C ASN A 275 -26.28 -14.55 -10.59
N TYR A 276 -25.82 -15.31 -11.56
CA TYR A 276 -24.69 -16.22 -11.43
C TYR A 276 -23.64 -15.91 -12.48
N LYS A 277 -22.42 -15.65 -12.05
CA LYS A 277 -21.29 -15.33 -12.92
C LYS A 277 -20.16 -16.33 -12.67
N LYS A 278 -19.61 -16.87 -13.76
CA LYS A 278 -18.45 -17.78 -13.75
C LYS A 278 -17.46 -17.37 -14.81
N GLY A 279 -16.18 -17.28 -14.44
CA GLY A 279 -15.12 -16.89 -15.37
C GLY A 279 -13.75 -17.47 -15.02
N ASN A 280 -12.80 -17.25 -15.93
CA ASN A 280 -11.40 -17.62 -15.77
C ASN A 280 -10.57 -16.35 -15.92
N GLU A 281 -9.93 -15.93 -14.85
CA GLU A 281 -9.11 -14.73 -14.84
C GLU A 281 -7.63 -15.11 -14.89
N GLN A 282 -6.88 -14.47 -15.77
CA GLN A 282 -5.45 -14.71 -15.91
C GLN A 282 -4.69 -13.42 -16.20
N MET A 283 -3.52 -13.31 -15.60
CA MET A 283 -2.57 -12.23 -15.81
C MET A 283 -1.18 -12.81 -15.99
N HIS A 284 -0.44 -12.28 -16.97
CA HIS A 284 0.96 -12.61 -17.21
C HIS A 284 1.75 -11.32 -17.35
N ASN A 285 2.89 -11.23 -16.69
CA ASN A 285 3.78 -10.07 -16.78
C ASN A 285 5.22 -10.51 -17.01
N LEU A 286 5.90 -9.87 -17.94
CA LEU A 286 7.33 -9.99 -18.18
C LEU A 286 7.99 -8.63 -17.92
N ASN A 287 8.95 -8.59 -17.01
CA ASN A 287 9.71 -7.40 -16.69
C ASN A 287 11.21 -7.61 -16.98
N LEU A 288 11.81 -6.63 -17.68
CA LEU A 288 13.25 -6.53 -17.93
C LEU A 288 13.72 -5.19 -17.38
N ASP A 289 14.76 -5.19 -16.56
CA ASP A 289 15.37 -3.97 -16.00
C ASP A 289 16.90 -4.09 -16.10
N TYR A 290 17.53 -3.15 -16.77
CA TYR A 290 18.99 -3.06 -16.89
C TYR A 290 19.49 -1.75 -16.28
N THR A 291 20.41 -1.87 -15.34
CA THR A 291 21.13 -0.74 -14.74
C THR A 291 22.57 -0.76 -15.24
N ALA A 292 22.97 0.30 -15.91
CA ALA A 292 24.32 0.44 -16.46
C ALA A 292 25.27 1.10 -15.44
N ARG A 293 26.56 0.77 -15.53
CA ARG A 293 27.63 1.31 -14.67
C ARG A 293 27.76 2.85 -14.67
N TRP A 294 27.28 3.50 -15.72
CA TRP A 294 27.28 4.97 -15.83
C TRP A 294 26.01 5.61 -15.26
N GLY A 295 25.18 4.85 -14.56
CA GLY A 295 23.99 5.35 -13.86
C GLY A 295 22.71 5.38 -14.71
N MET A 296 22.73 4.91 -15.97
CA MET A 296 21.53 4.79 -16.79
C MET A 296 20.73 3.55 -16.37
N ASN A 297 19.41 3.70 -16.27
CA ASN A 297 18.47 2.62 -16.05
C ASN A 297 17.49 2.55 -17.21
N VAL A 298 17.35 1.37 -17.83
CA VAL A 298 16.42 1.12 -18.93
C VAL A 298 15.59 -0.10 -18.59
N GLY A 299 14.29 -0.06 -18.88
CA GLY A 299 13.45 -1.21 -18.66
C GLY A 299 12.28 -1.31 -19.59
N LEU A 300 11.76 -2.53 -19.65
CA LEU A 300 10.59 -2.95 -20.40
C LEU A 300 9.69 -3.75 -19.47
N ASP A 301 8.40 -3.43 -19.47
CA ASP A 301 7.38 -4.16 -18.75
C ASP A 301 6.23 -4.46 -19.71
N TYR A 302 5.87 -5.74 -19.82
CA TYR A 302 4.74 -6.19 -20.63
C TYR A 302 3.76 -6.96 -19.78
N THR A 303 2.50 -6.56 -19.79
CA THR A 303 1.41 -7.25 -19.09
C THR A 303 0.34 -7.67 -20.08
N TYR A 304 -0.07 -8.93 -19.98
CA TYR A 304 -1.26 -9.48 -20.59
C TYR A 304 -2.27 -9.85 -19.51
N TYR A 305 -3.51 -9.41 -19.70
CA TYR A 305 -4.64 -9.74 -18.82
C TYR A 305 -5.79 -10.28 -19.68
N SER A 306 -6.50 -11.30 -19.19
CA SER A 306 -7.70 -11.83 -19.84
C SER A 306 -8.71 -12.33 -18.81
N TYR A 307 -9.97 -11.99 -19.02
CA TYR A 307 -11.10 -12.44 -18.20
C TYR A 307 -12.33 -12.74 -19.04
N PRO A 308 -12.41 -13.94 -19.68
CA PRO A 308 -13.66 -14.44 -20.24
C PRO A 308 -14.59 -14.91 -19.12
N ASP A 309 -15.87 -14.50 -19.16
CA ASP A 309 -16.88 -14.90 -18.21
C ASP A 309 -18.26 -15.13 -18.86
N LEU A 310 -19.05 -15.96 -18.18
CA LEU A 310 -20.45 -16.21 -18.48
C LEU A 310 -21.30 -15.78 -17.28
N GLN A 311 -22.29 -14.98 -17.53
CA GLN A 311 -23.33 -14.57 -16.59
C GLN A 311 -24.66 -15.18 -16.98
N ASP A 312 -25.33 -15.85 -16.05
CA ASP A 312 -26.73 -16.28 -16.17
C ASP A 312 -27.58 -15.40 -15.24
N PHE A 313 -28.63 -14.81 -15.81
CA PHE A 313 -29.49 -13.89 -15.10
C PHE A 313 -30.96 -14.27 -15.28
N SER A 314 -31.71 -14.24 -14.19
CA SER A 314 -33.16 -14.33 -14.22
C SER A 314 -33.77 -13.32 -13.27
N ASN A 315 -34.88 -12.71 -13.67
CA ASN A 315 -35.65 -11.77 -12.87
C ASN A 315 -37.13 -12.01 -13.05
N THR A 316 -37.86 -12.16 -11.96
CA THR A 316 -39.30 -12.35 -11.93
C THR A 316 -39.95 -11.18 -11.19
N SER A 317 -40.87 -10.51 -11.84
CA SER A 317 -41.68 -9.40 -11.31
C SER A 317 -43.16 -9.61 -11.63
N GLU A 318 -44.01 -8.71 -11.18
CA GLU A 318 -45.44 -8.72 -11.51
C GLU A 318 -45.71 -8.63 -13.03
N THR A 319 -44.78 -8.02 -13.79
CA THR A 319 -44.88 -7.85 -15.24
C THR A 319 -44.38 -9.05 -16.05
N GLY A 320 -43.84 -10.08 -15.39
CA GLY A 320 -43.37 -11.31 -16.01
C GLY A 320 -41.93 -11.67 -15.64
N THR A 321 -41.39 -12.66 -16.33
CA THR A 321 -40.03 -13.17 -16.11
C THR A 321 -39.13 -12.77 -17.27
N GLN A 322 -37.92 -12.34 -16.94
CA GLN A 322 -36.83 -12.07 -17.87
C GLN A 322 -35.70 -13.06 -17.61
N ILE A 323 -35.22 -13.74 -18.65
CA ILE A 323 -34.13 -14.71 -18.56
C ILE A 323 -33.16 -14.50 -19.71
N PHE A 324 -31.88 -14.35 -19.40
CA PHE A 324 -30.82 -14.25 -20.40
C PHE A 324 -29.47 -14.73 -19.87
N SER A 325 -28.57 -15.03 -20.78
CA SER A 325 -27.16 -15.24 -20.47
C SER A 325 -26.33 -14.15 -21.17
N VAL A 326 -25.18 -13.79 -20.58
CA VAL A 326 -24.23 -12.84 -21.17
C VAL A 326 -22.87 -13.49 -21.24
N ASN A 327 -22.29 -13.55 -22.45
CA ASN A 327 -20.89 -13.86 -22.62
C ASN A 327 -20.08 -12.57 -22.67
N SER A 328 -19.15 -12.41 -21.76
CA SER A 328 -18.21 -11.28 -21.73
C SER A 328 -16.79 -11.78 -21.91
N ASP A 329 -15.97 -11.02 -22.59
CA ASP A 329 -14.52 -11.26 -22.73
C ASP A 329 -13.81 -9.92 -22.63
N GLN A 330 -12.78 -9.86 -21.81
CA GLN A 330 -11.89 -8.69 -21.71
C GLN A 330 -10.45 -9.15 -21.87
N ARG A 331 -9.71 -8.47 -22.74
CA ARG A 331 -8.27 -8.69 -22.98
C ARG A 331 -7.53 -7.37 -22.97
N ILE A 332 -6.42 -7.33 -22.25
CA ILE A 332 -5.58 -6.13 -22.14
C ILE A 332 -4.13 -6.50 -22.43
N HIS A 333 -3.52 -5.78 -23.36
CA HIS A 333 -2.08 -5.82 -23.64
C HIS A 333 -1.49 -4.47 -23.24
N ARG A 334 -0.57 -4.45 -22.29
CA ARG A 334 0.04 -3.21 -21.79
C ARG A 334 1.55 -3.30 -21.84
N TRP A 335 2.16 -2.34 -22.50
CA TRP A 335 3.60 -2.17 -22.63
C TRP A 335 4.03 -0.90 -21.90
N ASN A 336 5.10 -0.97 -21.13
CA ASN A 336 5.72 0.18 -20.49
C ASN A 336 7.23 0.13 -20.74
N VAL A 337 7.78 1.15 -21.42
CA VAL A 337 9.21 1.30 -21.73
C VAL A 337 9.70 2.57 -21.07
N TYR A 338 10.82 2.47 -20.36
CA TYR A 338 11.37 3.62 -19.65
C TYR A 338 12.90 3.66 -19.76
N ALA A 339 13.42 4.88 -19.68
CA ALA A 339 14.84 5.16 -19.52
C ALA A 339 15.05 6.34 -18.60
N GLY A 340 16.02 6.25 -17.71
CA GLY A 340 16.35 7.29 -16.76
C GLY A 340 17.84 7.39 -16.53
N GLN A 341 18.31 8.61 -16.19
CA GLN A 341 19.71 8.91 -15.93
C GLN A 341 19.82 9.82 -14.71
N SER A 342 20.85 9.59 -13.90
CA SER A 342 21.21 10.44 -12.77
C SER A 342 22.66 10.91 -12.91
N HIS A 343 22.91 12.18 -12.65
CA HIS A 343 24.25 12.77 -12.64
C HIS A 343 24.50 13.54 -11.36
N VAL A 344 25.66 13.28 -10.76
CA VAL A 344 26.18 14.12 -9.69
C VAL A 344 26.92 15.31 -10.33
N LEU A 345 26.39 16.51 -10.13
CA LEU A 345 26.96 17.76 -10.64
C LEU A 345 27.96 18.36 -9.63
N PRO A 346 28.81 19.32 -10.06
CA PRO A 346 29.62 20.07 -9.14
C PRO A 346 28.81 20.72 -8.01
N ASN A 347 29.41 20.92 -6.86
CA ASN A 347 28.79 21.49 -5.66
C ASN A 347 27.66 20.65 -5.04
N GLY A 348 27.61 19.32 -5.29
CA GLY A 348 26.71 18.37 -4.66
C GLY A 348 25.25 18.46 -5.13
N TRP A 349 24.99 19.00 -6.32
CA TRP A 349 23.71 18.87 -6.98
C TRP A 349 23.58 17.51 -7.66
N ASN A 350 22.43 16.86 -7.53
CA ASN A 350 22.06 15.68 -8.30
C ASN A 350 21.00 16.08 -9.32
N LEU A 351 21.28 15.83 -10.60
CA LEU A 351 20.34 15.98 -11.70
C LEU A 351 19.77 14.61 -12.06
N ASN A 352 18.45 14.48 -12.08
CA ASN A 352 17.74 13.28 -12.48
C ASN A 352 16.80 13.62 -13.64
N TYR A 353 16.80 12.82 -14.71
CA TYR A 353 15.87 12.99 -15.82
C TYR A 353 15.59 11.66 -16.52
N GLY A 354 14.49 11.60 -17.24
CA GLY A 354 14.12 10.40 -17.96
C GLY A 354 12.80 10.50 -18.70
N ILE A 355 12.45 9.36 -19.29
CA ILE A 355 11.24 9.17 -20.09
C ILE A 355 10.55 7.88 -19.65
N ASN A 356 9.23 7.86 -19.79
CA ASN A 356 8.41 6.67 -19.58
C ASN A 356 7.26 6.69 -20.60
N PHE A 357 7.17 5.64 -21.42
CA PHE A 357 6.15 5.48 -22.44
C PHE A 357 5.29 4.28 -22.10
N THR A 358 3.99 4.49 -22.00
CA THR A 358 3.01 3.41 -21.83
C THR A 358 2.12 3.34 -23.06
N PHE A 359 1.92 2.14 -23.52
CA PHE A 359 0.95 1.80 -24.55
C PHE A 359 0.09 0.66 -24.04
N ALA A 360 -1.24 0.80 -24.12
CA ALA A 360 -2.16 -0.28 -23.81
C ALA A 360 -3.23 -0.41 -24.89
N ASN A 361 -3.59 -1.65 -25.23
CA ASN A 361 -4.75 -1.99 -26.03
C ASN A 361 -5.67 -2.85 -25.16
N GLU A 362 -6.89 -2.39 -25.00
CA GLU A 362 -7.97 -3.09 -24.30
C GLU A 362 -9.03 -3.47 -25.30
N GLN A 363 -9.36 -4.74 -25.37
CA GLN A 363 -10.43 -5.29 -26.18
C GLN A 363 -11.42 -5.98 -25.27
N SER A 364 -12.69 -5.58 -25.38
CA SER A 364 -13.78 -6.19 -24.62
C SER A 364 -14.99 -6.38 -25.49
N SER A 365 -15.72 -7.46 -25.23
CA SER A 365 -16.99 -7.74 -25.85
C SER A 365 -18.01 -8.21 -24.82
N GLN A 366 -19.28 -7.87 -25.03
CA GLN A 366 -20.41 -8.32 -24.25
C GLN A 366 -21.55 -8.72 -25.18
N ASN A 367 -22.00 -9.98 -25.08
CA ASN A 367 -23.02 -10.53 -25.96
C ASN A 367 -24.17 -11.13 -25.16
N TYR A 368 -25.34 -10.51 -25.23
CA TYR A 368 -26.58 -10.94 -24.61
C TYR A 368 -27.26 -12.00 -25.42
N ARG A 369 -27.73 -13.06 -24.75
CA ARG A 369 -28.49 -14.17 -25.31
C ARG A 369 -29.81 -14.33 -24.52
N PRO A 370 -30.90 -13.68 -24.97
CA PRO A 370 -32.18 -13.80 -24.31
C PRO A 370 -32.74 -15.22 -24.45
N GLN A 371 -33.44 -15.68 -23.42
CA GLN A 371 -34.10 -16.99 -23.40
C GLN A 371 -35.63 -16.89 -23.28
N ASP A 372 -36.11 -15.65 -23.13
CA ASP A 372 -37.53 -15.29 -23.01
C ASP A 372 -38.12 -14.72 -24.30
N GLY A 373 -37.38 -14.73 -25.41
CA GLY A 373 -37.80 -14.24 -26.72
C GLY A 373 -37.73 -12.72 -26.89
N LYS A 374 -37.24 -11.97 -25.89
CA LYS A 374 -37.05 -10.51 -26.00
C LYS A 374 -35.76 -10.20 -26.76
N ASP A 375 -35.77 -9.17 -27.57
CA ASP A 375 -34.54 -8.69 -28.22
C ASP A 375 -33.69 -7.89 -27.21
N MET A 376 -32.45 -8.32 -26.99
CA MET A 376 -31.47 -7.63 -26.15
C MET A 376 -30.22 -7.23 -26.95
N SER A 377 -30.27 -7.26 -28.28
CA SER A 377 -29.15 -6.93 -29.14
C SER A 377 -28.58 -5.52 -28.92
N ALA A 378 -29.46 -4.59 -28.49
CA ALA A 378 -29.06 -3.22 -28.15
C ALA A 378 -28.09 -3.09 -26.97
N PHE A 379 -27.98 -4.16 -26.14
CA PHE A 379 -27.03 -4.21 -25.03
C PHE A 379 -25.71 -4.90 -25.39
N ASN A 380 -25.59 -5.44 -26.62
CA ASN A 380 -24.34 -5.98 -27.09
C ASN A 380 -23.31 -4.86 -27.30
N SER A 381 -22.08 -5.11 -26.89
CA SER A 381 -20.98 -4.16 -27.04
C SER A 381 -19.72 -4.88 -27.52
N ASP A 382 -18.97 -4.17 -28.35
CA ASP A 382 -17.62 -4.56 -28.79
C ASP A 382 -16.75 -3.30 -28.75
N THR A 383 -15.75 -3.29 -27.89
CA THR A 383 -14.94 -2.12 -27.60
C THR A 383 -13.46 -2.43 -27.85
N ASP A 384 -12.77 -1.52 -28.51
CA ASP A 384 -11.30 -1.53 -28.70
C ASP A 384 -10.75 -0.17 -28.28
N LEU A 385 -10.11 -0.13 -27.11
CA LEU A 385 -9.53 1.07 -26.52
C LEU A 385 -8.01 1.05 -26.66
N ASN A 386 -7.47 2.08 -27.28
CA ASN A 386 -6.04 2.30 -27.41
C ASN A 386 -5.60 3.47 -26.53
N GLU A 387 -4.77 3.17 -25.54
CA GLU A 387 -4.22 4.16 -24.62
C GLU A 387 -2.74 4.40 -24.90
N ARG A 388 -2.31 5.66 -24.85
CA ARG A 388 -0.91 6.07 -24.98
C ARG A 388 -0.57 7.15 -24.00
N THR A 389 0.51 6.92 -23.25
CA THR A 389 1.04 7.90 -22.29
C THR A 389 2.52 8.14 -22.58
N TYR A 390 2.90 9.40 -22.77
CA TYR A 390 4.29 9.82 -22.92
C TYR A 390 4.63 10.72 -21.75
N ASN A 391 5.53 10.30 -20.89
CA ASN A 391 5.92 11.02 -19.69
C ASN A 391 7.41 11.39 -19.76
N PHE A 392 7.73 12.66 -19.55
CA PHE A 392 9.08 13.21 -19.50
C PHE A 392 9.26 13.84 -18.13
N TYR A 393 10.34 13.52 -17.44
CA TYR A 393 10.61 14.09 -16.13
C TYR A 393 12.02 14.61 -16.00
N GLY A 394 12.17 15.63 -15.13
CA GLY A 394 13.46 16.18 -14.74
C GLY A 394 13.38 16.71 -13.32
N GLY A 395 14.49 16.61 -12.59
CA GLY A 395 14.55 17.07 -11.20
C GLY A 395 15.95 17.29 -10.72
N PHE A 396 16.06 18.12 -9.67
CA PHE A 396 17.28 18.46 -8.97
C PHE A 396 17.15 18.18 -7.48
N GLU A 397 18.18 17.61 -6.90
CA GLU A 397 18.27 17.37 -5.47
C GLU A 397 19.57 17.95 -4.93
N LYS A 398 19.52 18.54 -3.73
CA LYS A 398 20.71 19.02 -3.02
C LYS A 398 20.53 18.98 -1.52
N ALA A 399 21.52 18.42 -0.84
CA ALA A 399 21.76 18.68 0.57
C ALA A 399 22.71 19.91 0.68
N PHE A 400 22.21 21.04 1.18
CA PHE A 400 23.00 22.25 1.37
C PHE A 400 23.97 22.10 2.55
N ASN A 401 23.54 21.37 3.57
CA ASN A 401 24.30 20.94 4.74
C ASN A 401 23.56 19.76 5.41
N GLU A 402 24.05 19.30 6.56
CA GLU A 402 23.43 18.21 7.33
C GLU A 402 22.01 18.52 7.85
N ARG A 403 21.57 19.78 7.77
CA ARG A 403 20.29 20.25 8.30
C ARG A 403 19.27 20.65 7.25
N LEU A 404 19.70 20.98 6.04
CA LEU A 404 18.82 21.50 5.00
C LEU A 404 19.02 20.74 3.70
N SER A 405 17.96 20.18 3.16
CA SER A 405 17.93 19.55 1.84
C SER A 405 16.68 19.94 1.07
N LEU A 406 16.84 19.99 -0.24
CA LEU A 406 15.78 20.34 -1.20
C LEU A 406 15.78 19.34 -2.34
N SER A 407 14.59 18.85 -2.71
CA SER A 407 14.32 18.13 -3.94
C SER A 407 13.24 18.86 -4.71
N LEU A 408 13.49 19.10 -5.99
CA LEU A 408 12.55 19.71 -6.92
C LEU A 408 12.46 18.86 -8.17
N SER A 409 11.28 18.53 -8.62
CA SER A 409 11.08 17.84 -9.89
C SER A 409 9.78 18.24 -10.58
N ILE A 410 9.76 18.03 -11.88
CA ILE A 410 8.57 18.20 -12.70
C ILE A 410 8.48 17.06 -13.70
N ALA A 411 7.28 16.53 -13.89
CA ALA A 411 7.00 15.62 -14.99
C ALA A 411 5.95 16.26 -15.93
N GLY A 412 6.20 16.18 -17.23
CA GLY A 412 5.24 16.54 -18.26
C GLY A 412 4.68 15.27 -18.90
N GLU A 413 3.38 15.19 -19.04
CA GLU A 413 2.72 14.01 -19.57
C GLU A 413 1.75 14.37 -20.69
N TYR A 414 1.88 13.68 -21.82
CA TYR A 414 0.86 13.60 -22.85
C TYR A 414 0.10 12.30 -22.69
N TYR A 415 -1.22 12.41 -22.58
CA TYR A 415 -2.13 11.27 -22.46
C TYR A 415 -3.13 11.27 -23.61
N LYS A 416 -3.31 10.10 -24.22
CA LYS A 416 -4.33 9.86 -25.24
C LYS A 416 -5.04 8.55 -24.99
N LEU A 417 -6.38 8.60 -24.94
CA LEU A 417 -7.28 7.44 -24.94
C LEU A 417 -8.42 7.71 -25.91
N ALA A 418 -8.56 6.85 -26.91
CA ALA A 418 -9.51 7.06 -28.01
C ALA A 418 -9.37 8.49 -28.60
N ASP A 419 -10.42 9.30 -28.56
CA ASP A 419 -10.42 10.68 -29.05
C ASP A 419 -10.03 11.72 -27.98
N TYR A 420 -9.91 11.30 -26.71
CA TYR A 420 -9.51 12.19 -25.63
C TYR A 420 -7.99 12.36 -25.57
N THR A 421 -7.54 13.59 -25.62
CA THR A 421 -6.12 13.95 -25.47
C THR A 421 -5.93 15.05 -24.45
N THR A 422 -4.86 14.98 -23.66
CA THR A 422 -4.52 16.04 -22.70
C THR A 422 -3.02 16.11 -22.43
N TRP A 423 -2.56 17.33 -22.12
CA TRP A 423 -1.25 17.56 -21.54
C TRP A 423 -1.41 17.95 -20.08
N ALA A 424 -0.56 17.43 -19.22
CA ALA A 424 -0.53 17.78 -17.81
C ALA A 424 0.90 17.92 -17.32
N ALA A 425 1.10 18.78 -16.31
CA ALA A 425 2.37 18.95 -15.62
C ALA A 425 2.19 18.57 -14.14
N TYR A 426 3.17 17.82 -13.63
CA TYR A 426 3.16 17.30 -12.27
C TYR A 426 4.37 17.80 -11.53
N PRO A 427 4.28 18.97 -10.89
CA PRO A 427 5.34 19.48 -10.03
C PRO A 427 5.43 18.69 -8.73
N SER A 428 6.65 18.57 -8.21
CA SER A 428 6.95 17.94 -6.93
C SER A 428 8.07 18.71 -6.25
N MET A 429 7.93 18.99 -4.96
CA MET A 429 8.93 19.64 -4.13
C MET A 429 8.96 18.99 -2.76
N GLN A 430 10.14 18.78 -2.22
CA GLN A 430 10.34 18.43 -0.82
C GLN A 430 11.47 19.23 -0.23
N LEU A 431 11.17 19.99 0.81
CA LEU A 431 12.12 20.75 1.62
C LEU A 431 12.14 20.13 3.02
N SER A 432 13.31 19.73 3.48
CA SER A 432 13.49 19.17 4.83
C SER A 432 14.47 20.01 5.60
N TYR A 433 14.11 20.41 6.83
CA TYR A 433 14.91 21.25 7.71
C TYR A 433 14.99 20.69 9.13
N ILE A 434 16.20 20.39 9.58
CA ILE A 434 16.52 19.97 10.94
C ILE A 434 16.98 21.20 11.73
N LEU A 435 16.08 21.78 12.53
CA LEU A 435 16.41 22.87 13.43
C LEU A 435 17.34 22.38 14.55
N SER A 436 17.04 21.22 15.10
CA SER A 436 17.85 20.48 16.09
C SER A 436 17.47 19.00 16.06
N ASN A 437 18.19 18.15 16.79
CA ASN A 437 17.85 16.71 16.92
C ASN A 437 16.44 16.48 17.48
N ALA A 438 15.86 17.48 18.12
CA ALA A 438 14.51 17.41 18.65
C ALA A 438 13.44 18.03 17.73
N HIS A 439 13.80 18.82 16.72
CA HIS A 439 12.85 19.59 15.91
C HIS A 439 13.17 19.46 14.43
N ILE A 440 12.32 18.75 13.69
CA ILE A 440 12.46 18.54 12.25
C ILE A 440 11.19 19.03 11.56
N PHE A 441 11.35 19.76 10.48
CA PHE A 441 10.27 20.29 9.64
C PHE A 441 10.42 19.75 8.22
N GLN A 442 9.30 19.36 7.62
CA GLN A 442 9.23 19.03 6.20
C GLN A 442 8.08 19.78 5.55
N LEU A 443 8.35 20.40 4.41
CA LEU A 443 7.34 20.93 3.52
C LEU A 443 7.38 20.12 2.23
N ALA A 444 6.27 19.52 1.85
CA ALA A 444 6.13 18.78 0.61
C ALA A 444 5.00 19.36 -0.24
N LEU A 445 5.26 19.49 -1.53
CA LEU A 445 4.25 19.72 -2.56
C LEU A 445 4.32 18.53 -3.50
N SER A 446 3.22 17.85 -3.70
CA SER A 446 3.14 16.68 -4.58
C SER A 446 1.98 16.80 -5.54
N SER A 447 2.07 16.13 -6.66
CA SER A 447 0.99 15.96 -7.60
C SER A 447 0.98 14.56 -8.15
N ASP A 448 -0.21 13.99 -8.30
CA ASP A 448 -0.40 12.65 -8.83
C ASP A 448 -1.59 12.59 -9.79
N LYS A 449 -1.76 11.47 -10.48
CA LYS A 449 -2.83 11.21 -11.43
C LYS A 449 -3.38 9.80 -11.22
N SER A 450 -4.69 9.69 -11.16
CA SER A 450 -5.41 8.41 -11.12
C SER A 450 -6.22 8.23 -12.40
N TYR A 451 -6.21 7.00 -12.92
CA TYR A 451 -6.93 6.64 -14.13
C TYR A 451 -8.14 5.78 -13.77
N PRO A 452 -9.32 5.98 -14.41
CA PRO A 452 -10.43 5.05 -14.29
C PRO A 452 -10.04 3.66 -14.80
N ASP A 453 -10.66 2.61 -14.27
CA ASP A 453 -10.50 1.26 -14.79
C ASP A 453 -11.06 1.13 -16.21
N TYR A 454 -10.51 0.25 -17.03
CA TYR A 454 -11.00 0.09 -18.42
C TYR A 454 -12.46 -0.34 -18.48
N TRP A 455 -12.91 -1.21 -17.55
CA TRP A 455 -14.30 -1.65 -17.51
C TRP A 455 -15.28 -0.50 -17.19
N GLU A 456 -14.86 0.52 -16.44
CA GLU A 456 -15.69 1.72 -16.15
C GLU A 456 -15.88 2.60 -17.37
N MET A 457 -14.94 2.53 -18.33
CA MET A 457 -14.96 3.33 -19.56
C MET A 457 -15.58 2.62 -20.77
N GLN A 458 -16.01 1.37 -20.63
CA GLN A 458 -16.73 0.65 -21.66
C GLN A 458 -18.17 1.19 -21.80
N ASP A 459 -18.73 1.21 -23.02
CA ASP A 459 -20.14 1.52 -23.22
C ASP A 459 -20.96 0.23 -23.07
N VAL A 460 -21.10 -0.22 -21.83
CA VAL A 460 -21.77 -1.47 -21.48
C VAL A 460 -22.79 -1.26 -20.38
N THR A 461 -23.85 -2.04 -20.41
CA THR A 461 -24.83 -2.17 -19.33
C THR A 461 -24.73 -3.56 -18.73
N SER A 462 -24.60 -3.67 -17.41
CA SER A 462 -24.59 -4.92 -16.67
C SER A 462 -25.74 -4.95 -15.66
N TYR A 463 -26.54 -6.00 -15.67
CA TYR A 463 -27.61 -6.20 -14.69
C TYR A 463 -27.02 -6.72 -13.37
N LEU A 464 -27.25 -6.00 -12.29
CA LEU A 464 -26.88 -6.42 -10.94
C LEU A 464 -28.00 -7.25 -10.31
N ASN A 465 -29.23 -6.73 -10.36
CA ASN A 465 -30.47 -7.42 -9.96
C ASN A 465 -31.65 -6.84 -10.75
N GLY A 466 -32.88 -7.17 -10.38
CA GLY A 466 -34.07 -6.71 -11.10
C GLY A 466 -34.37 -5.21 -10.97
N TYR A 467 -33.76 -4.52 -9.99
CA TYR A 467 -33.91 -3.08 -9.76
C TYR A 467 -32.65 -2.30 -10.10
N ALA A 468 -31.47 -2.93 -10.21
CA ALA A 468 -30.20 -2.22 -10.32
C ALA A 468 -29.40 -2.64 -11.56
N ARG A 469 -28.86 -1.63 -12.27
CA ARG A 469 -27.95 -1.78 -13.40
C ARG A 469 -26.67 -0.99 -13.17
N LEU A 470 -25.56 -1.51 -13.68
CA LEU A 470 -24.28 -0.82 -13.78
C LEU A 470 -24.04 -0.42 -15.22
N ILE A 471 -23.84 0.88 -15.47
CA ILE A 471 -23.60 1.44 -16.79
C ILE A 471 -22.19 2.02 -16.81
N GLY A 472 -21.41 1.63 -17.80
CA GLY A 472 -20.08 2.20 -18.00
C GLY A 472 -20.16 3.65 -18.53
N ASN A 473 -19.04 4.37 -18.53
CA ASN A 473 -18.96 5.77 -18.91
C ASN A 473 -17.73 6.04 -19.81
N PRO A 474 -17.86 6.01 -21.14
CA PRO A 474 -16.75 6.27 -22.06
C PRO A 474 -16.14 7.67 -21.96
N PHE A 475 -16.84 8.59 -21.30
CA PHE A 475 -16.40 9.98 -21.15
C PHE A 475 -15.58 10.24 -19.88
N LEU A 476 -15.26 9.20 -19.13
CA LEU A 476 -14.42 9.32 -17.92
C LEU A 476 -13.05 9.90 -18.26
N ARG A 477 -12.60 10.78 -17.39
CA ARG A 477 -11.30 11.44 -17.50
C ARG A 477 -10.46 11.11 -16.27
N PRO A 478 -9.14 11.01 -16.45
CA PRO A 478 -8.24 10.88 -15.31
C PRO A 478 -8.39 12.02 -14.31
N SER A 479 -8.30 11.71 -13.03
CA SER A 479 -8.22 12.72 -11.98
C SER A 479 -6.77 13.16 -11.76
N THR A 480 -6.59 14.37 -11.26
CA THR A 480 -5.27 14.89 -10.85
C THR A 480 -5.40 15.49 -9.47
N ASP A 481 -4.57 15.06 -8.55
CA ASP A 481 -4.48 15.61 -7.21
C ASP A 481 -3.23 16.48 -7.03
N TYR A 482 -3.38 17.53 -6.26
CA TYR A 482 -2.32 18.41 -5.81
C TYR A 482 -2.39 18.47 -4.30
N THR A 483 -1.30 18.09 -3.63
CA THR A 483 -1.23 18.03 -2.18
C THR A 483 -0.09 18.91 -1.67
N ALA A 484 -0.38 19.67 -0.62
CA ALA A 484 0.59 20.43 0.15
C ALA A 484 0.58 19.92 1.59
N ASP A 485 1.75 19.54 2.09
CA ASP A 485 1.94 18.98 3.43
C ASP A 485 3.00 19.76 4.20
N LEU A 486 2.67 20.10 5.43
CA LEU A 486 3.64 20.61 6.41
C LEU A 486 3.71 19.64 7.59
N THR A 487 4.82 18.95 7.71
CA THR A 487 5.06 17.96 8.78
C THR A 487 6.08 18.50 9.77
N TYR A 488 5.72 18.44 11.06
CA TYR A 488 6.61 18.73 12.17
C TYR A 488 6.84 17.48 13.00
N ILE A 489 8.10 17.09 13.20
CA ILE A 489 8.50 15.94 14.01
C ILE A 489 9.25 16.40 15.24
N LEU A 490 8.70 16.10 16.41
CA LEU A 490 9.26 16.43 17.72
C LEU A 490 9.97 15.21 18.32
N ARG A 491 11.27 15.38 18.66
CA ARG A 491 12.12 14.36 19.31
C ARG A 491 12.18 13.05 18.54
N SER A 492 12.11 13.11 17.19
CA SER A 492 12.05 11.93 16.29
C SER A 492 10.97 10.91 16.68
N LYS A 493 9.92 11.34 17.40
CA LYS A 493 8.92 10.48 18.02
C LYS A 493 7.47 10.95 17.76
N TYR A 494 7.19 12.22 18.00
CA TYR A 494 5.85 12.79 17.81
C TYR A 494 5.77 13.45 16.47
N LEU A 495 4.69 13.19 15.74
CA LEU A 495 4.47 13.79 14.41
C LEU A 495 3.18 14.61 14.44
N PHE A 496 3.27 15.81 13.88
CA PHE A 496 2.13 16.70 13.60
C PHE A 496 2.21 17.08 12.12
N ASN A 497 1.11 16.87 11.42
CA ASN A 497 1.01 17.18 9.99
C ASN A 497 -0.22 18.05 9.75
N ILE A 498 -0.11 19.03 8.88
CA ILE A 498 -1.22 19.81 8.32
C ILE A 498 -1.16 19.62 6.82
N TYR A 499 -2.28 19.28 6.21
CA TYR A 499 -2.32 18.98 4.79
C TYR A 499 -3.53 19.60 4.09
N TYR A 500 -3.36 19.86 2.81
CA TYR A 500 -4.42 20.27 1.90
C TYR A 500 -4.28 19.52 0.60
N THR A 501 -5.34 18.85 0.15
CA THR A 501 -5.42 18.15 -1.13
C THR A 501 -6.55 18.71 -1.96
N HIS A 502 -6.27 19.02 -3.23
CA HIS A 502 -7.25 19.38 -4.25
C HIS A 502 -7.21 18.35 -5.38
N VAL A 503 -8.34 17.66 -5.60
CA VAL A 503 -8.48 16.63 -6.63
C VAL A 503 -9.34 17.16 -7.75
N LYS A 504 -8.73 17.47 -8.89
CA LYS A 504 -9.43 17.86 -10.11
C LYS A 504 -9.96 16.64 -10.85
N ASN A 505 -11.17 16.71 -11.40
CA ASN A 505 -11.83 15.59 -12.07
C ASN A 505 -11.88 14.31 -11.20
N LYS A 506 -12.00 14.44 -9.87
CA LYS A 506 -12.23 13.30 -8.99
C LYS A 506 -13.32 12.42 -9.59
N PHE A 507 -13.16 11.12 -9.59
CA PHE A 507 -14.21 10.21 -10.06
C PHE A 507 -14.58 9.19 -8.98
N ALA A 508 -15.85 8.81 -8.98
CA ALA A 508 -16.37 7.74 -8.13
C ALA A 508 -17.67 7.20 -8.74
N GLN A 509 -17.99 5.96 -8.38
CA GLN A 509 -19.26 5.34 -8.71
C GLN A 509 -20.36 5.89 -7.80
N LEU A 510 -21.44 6.39 -8.42
CA LEU A 510 -22.64 6.85 -7.73
C LEU A 510 -23.86 6.08 -8.22
N ALA A 511 -24.86 5.98 -7.35
CA ALA A 511 -26.19 5.47 -7.69
C ALA A 511 -27.15 6.62 -7.99
N TYR A 512 -28.05 6.41 -8.96
CA TYR A 512 -29.05 7.35 -9.43
C TYR A 512 -30.37 6.64 -9.68
N GLN A 513 -31.45 7.11 -9.05
CA GLN A 513 -32.80 6.63 -9.31
C GLN A 513 -33.29 7.25 -10.65
N SER A 514 -33.56 6.41 -11.63
CA SER A 514 -34.00 6.86 -12.94
C SER A 514 -35.41 7.54 -12.89
N PRO A 515 -35.60 8.70 -13.50
CA PRO A 515 -36.93 9.31 -13.55
C PRO A 515 -37.87 8.63 -14.56
N ASP A 516 -37.31 7.78 -15.46
CA ASP A 516 -38.03 7.19 -16.60
C ASP A 516 -38.47 5.74 -16.36
N GLU A 517 -37.80 5.03 -15.43
CA GLU A 517 -38.10 3.64 -15.10
C GLU A 517 -37.73 3.31 -13.63
N LEU A 518 -38.39 2.33 -13.05
CA LEU A 518 -38.08 1.83 -11.69
C LEU A 518 -36.75 1.07 -11.72
N THR A 519 -35.68 1.84 -11.88
CA THR A 519 -34.30 1.29 -11.96
C THR A 519 -33.33 2.21 -11.23
N MET A 520 -32.42 1.58 -10.47
CA MET A 520 -31.25 2.22 -9.89
C MET A 520 -30.06 2.06 -10.85
N ILE A 521 -29.50 3.15 -11.30
CA ILE A 521 -28.36 3.20 -12.21
C ILE A 521 -27.10 3.48 -11.39
N TYR A 522 -26.14 2.55 -11.42
CA TYR A 522 -24.78 2.78 -10.92
C TYR A 522 -23.89 3.20 -12.07
N GLN A 523 -23.20 4.31 -11.92
CA GLN A 523 -22.27 4.81 -12.94
C GLN A 523 -21.11 5.53 -12.28
N THR A 524 -19.89 5.29 -12.77
CA THR A 524 -18.72 6.08 -12.40
C THR A 524 -18.75 7.39 -13.18
N ILE A 525 -18.62 8.51 -12.48
CA ILE A 525 -18.63 9.85 -13.06
C ILE A 525 -17.46 10.68 -12.55
N ASN A 526 -17.09 11.71 -13.32
CA ASN A 526 -16.18 12.73 -12.83
C ASN A 526 -16.93 13.84 -12.07
N TYR A 527 -16.44 14.17 -10.87
CA TYR A 527 -16.80 15.41 -10.18
C TYR A 527 -15.98 16.58 -10.75
N ASN A 528 -16.44 17.80 -10.54
CA ASN A 528 -15.63 18.97 -10.87
C ASN A 528 -14.33 18.96 -10.05
N TYR A 529 -14.47 18.77 -8.73
CA TYR A 529 -13.34 18.60 -7.82
C TYR A 529 -13.76 18.00 -6.48
N GLY A 530 -12.77 17.42 -5.80
CA GLY A 530 -12.80 17.12 -4.38
C GLY A 530 -11.74 17.93 -3.64
N GLN A 531 -11.98 18.25 -2.38
CA GLN A 531 -11.02 18.92 -1.51
C GLN A 531 -10.96 18.23 -0.16
N ASN A 532 -9.77 18.20 0.43
CA ASN A 532 -9.55 17.70 1.77
C ASN A 532 -8.52 18.59 2.47
N PHE A 533 -8.90 19.20 3.60
CA PHE A 533 -8.01 19.98 4.47
C PHE A 533 -8.04 19.37 5.85
N GLY A 534 -6.89 19.06 6.42
CA GLY A 534 -6.85 18.38 7.70
C GLY A 534 -5.57 18.55 8.49
N ALA A 535 -5.63 18.06 9.71
CA ALA A 535 -4.48 17.98 10.60
C ALA A 535 -4.44 16.61 11.29
N THR A 536 -3.24 16.06 11.39
CA THR A 536 -2.97 14.76 11.98
C THR A 536 -1.97 14.88 13.12
N ALA A 537 -2.18 14.12 14.19
CA ALA A 537 -1.22 13.95 15.29
C ALA A 537 -0.95 12.46 15.53
N VAL A 538 0.32 12.05 15.56
CA VAL A 538 0.76 10.70 15.93
C VAL A 538 1.55 10.77 17.22
N ILE A 539 1.04 10.11 18.25
CA ILE A 539 1.54 10.23 19.62
C ILE A 539 1.83 8.80 20.15
N PRO A 540 3.09 8.35 20.10
CA PRO A 540 3.48 7.07 20.67
C PRO A 540 3.79 7.20 22.16
N PHE A 541 3.31 6.22 22.94
CA PHE A 541 3.58 6.07 24.37
C PHE A 541 4.28 4.74 24.63
N LEU A 542 5.17 4.71 25.60
CA LEU A 542 5.76 3.48 26.12
C LEU A 542 5.44 3.40 27.61
N VAL A 543 4.63 2.42 28.00
CA VAL A 543 4.31 2.18 29.42
C VAL A 543 5.20 1.05 29.93
N GLY A 544 6.09 1.39 30.85
CA GLY A 544 7.18 0.48 31.24
C GLY A 544 8.09 0.16 30.05
N LYS A 545 8.56 -1.11 29.96
CA LYS A 545 9.40 -1.61 28.84
C LYS A 545 8.65 -2.58 27.92
N ILE A 546 7.37 -2.84 28.20
CA ILE A 546 6.63 -3.96 27.61
C ILE A 546 5.39 -3.53 26.83
N TRP A 547 4.85 -2.35 27.07
CA TRP A 547 3.59 -1.92 26.45
C TRP A 547 3.80 -0.70 25.57
N ASN A 548 3.74 -0.91 24.27
CA ASN A 548 3.76 0.14 23.25
C ASN A 548 2.33 0.52 22.87
N ILE A 549 2.03 1.81 22.96
CA ILE A 549 0.75 2.40 22.56
C ILE A 549 1.06 3.46 21.50
N ARG A 550 0.32 3.47 20.41
CA ARG A 550 0.33 4.56 19.44
C ARG A 550 -1.08 5.09 19.28
N LEU A 551 -1.26 6.36 19.61
CA LEU A 551 -2.49 7.10 19.36
C LEU A 551 -2.29 7.93 18.09
N THR A 552 -3.22 7.80 17.15
CA THR A 552 -3.30 8.61 15.95
C THR A 552 -4.63 9.33 15.93
N LEU A 553 -4.58 10.63 15.77
CA LEU A 553 -5.75 11.51 15.68
C LEU A 553 -5.68 12.24 14.33
N ASP A 554 -6.76 12.22 13.57
CA ASP A 554 -6.91 13.01 12.35
C ASP A 554 -8.25 13.74 12.39
N GLY A 555 -8.22 15.01 12.03
CA GLY A 555 -9.41 15.82 11.83
C GLY A 555 -9.34 16.50 10.49
N SER A 556 -10.35 16.31 9.63
CA SER A 556 -10.34 16.83 8.27
C SER A 556 -11.69 17.35 7.81
N TYR A 557 -11.66 18.40 7.02
CA TYR A 557 -12.80 18.91 6.26
C TYR A 557 -12.76 18.36 4.85
N GLN A 558 -13.78 17.60 4.48
CA GLN A 558 -13.96 17.01 3.15
C GLN A 558 -15.02 17.76 2.37
N LYS A 559 -14.79 17.97 1.07
CA LYS A 559 -15.75 18.61 0.16
C LYS A 559 -15.71 17.92 -1.20
N ASP A 560 -16.90 17.59 -1.73
CA ASP A 560 -17.11 17.06 -3.07
C ASP A 560 -18.07 17.95 -3.85
N VAL A 561 -17.67 18.38 -5.06
CA VAL A 561 -18.46 19.26 -5.92
C VAL A 561 -18.63 18.64 -7.29
N CYS A 562 -19.90 18.48 -7.70
CA CYS A 562 -20.27 18.05 -9.03
C CYS A 562 -21.39 18.94 -9.57
N ASN A 563 -21.12 19.59 -10.69
CA ASN A 563 -22.10 20.49 -11.31
C ASN A 563 -23.11 19.75 -12.20
N ARG A 564 -22.81 18.50 -12.56
CA ARG A 564 -23.66 17.71 -13.47
C ARG A 564 -23.49 16.22 -13.18
N PHE A 565 -24.47 15.66 -12.49
CA PHE A 565 -24.67 14.23 -12.34
C PHE A 565 -26.11 13.93 -12.76
N HIS A 566 -26.30 13.44 -13.98
CA HIS A 566 -27.64 13.45 -14.64
C HIS A 566 -28.27 14.84 -14.58
N ASP A 567 -29.39 15.00 -13.89
CA ASP A 567 -30.09 16.28 -13.65
C ASP A 567 -29.73 16.92 -12.29
N ILE A 568 -28.81 16.32 -11.53
CA ILE A 568 -28.44 16.71 -10.17
C ILE A 568 -27.15 17.53 -10.17
N ARG A 569 -27.11 18.51 -9.28
CA ARG A 569 -25.90 19.22 -8.89
C ARG A 569 -25.70 19.07 -7.37
N PHE A 570 -24.51 18.73 -6.92
CA PHE A 570 -24.19 18.68 -5.50
C PHE A 570 -22.91 19.44 -5.13
N ASP A 571 -22.91 19.98 -3.92
CA ASP A 571 -21.79 20.66 -3.26
C ASP A 571 -21.84 20.23 -1.79
N ASN A 572 -21.31 19.05 -1.50
CA ASN A 572 -21.43 18.41 -0.19
C ASN A 572 -20.10 18.50 0.58
N SER A 573 -20.21 18.73 1.88
CA SER A 573 -19.04 18.82 2.74
C SER A 573 -19.32 18.32 4.14
N VAL A 574 -18.28 17.82 4.81
CA VAL A 574 -18.35 17.32 6.20
C VAL A 574 -17.02 17.47 6.93
N TRP A 575 -17.07 17.65 8.25
CA TRP A 575 -15.92 17.42 9.11
C TRP A 575 -15.85 15.95 9.49
N ARG A 576 -14.72 15.32 9.20
CA ARG A 576 -14.43 13.92 9.54
C ARG A 576 -13.35 13.86 10.60
N GLY A 577 -13.54 13.00 11.60
CA GLY A 577 -12.54 12.63 12.60
C GLY A 577 -12.16 11.16 12.51
N ILE A 578 -10.89 10.86 12.70
CA ILE A 578 -10.37 9.50 12.85
C ILE A 578 -9.59 9.40 14.16
N VAL A 579 -9.91 8.39 14.96
CA VAL A 579 -9.15 8.03 16.16
C VAL A 579 -8.69 6.58 15.98
N MET A 580 -7.39 6.36 15.99
CA MET A 580 -6.79 5.04 15.91
C MET A 580 -5.87 4.82 17.10
N MET A 581 -6.00 3.66 17.74
CA MET A 581 -5.14 3.26 18.85
C MET A 581 -4.58 1.88 18.61
N ASN A 582 -3.27 1.77 18.42
CA ASN A 582 -2.55 0.52 18.25
C ASN A 582 -1.78 0.19 19.53
N ASN A 583 -1.98 -1.01 20.05
CA ASN A 583 -1.35 -1.48 21.25
C ASN A 583 -0.60 -2.78 20.99
N THR A 584 0.63 -2.85 21.48
CA THR A 584 1.43 -4.09 21.48
C THR A 584 1.98 -4.29 22.89
N LEU A 585 1.56 -5.36 23.53
CA LEU A 585 2.02 -5.77 24.84
C LEU A 585 2.94 -6.99 24.72
N LYS A 586 4.19 -6.85 25.11
CA LYS A 586 5.15 -7.96 25.18
C LYS A 586 4.86 -8.75 26.46
N ILE A 587 4.20 -9.90 26.32
CA ILE A 587 3.81 -10.77 27.46
C ILE A 587 5.06 -11.48 28.02
N SER A 588 5.89 -12.03 27.10
CA SER A 588 7.10 -12.76 27.47
C SER A 588 8.18 -12.59 26.40
N SER A 589 9.45 -12.65 26.81
CA SER A 589 10.60 -12.64 25.89
C SER A 589 11.15 -14.04 25.64
N LYS A 590 10.89 -14.98 26.55
CA LYS A 590 11.25 -16.42 26.42
C LYS A 590 10.18 -17.27 27.13
N PRO A 591 9.23 -17.86 26.36
CA PRO A 591 9.00 -17.76 24.91
C PRO A 591 8.64 -16.35 24.44
N ASP A 592 8.96 -16.01 23.20
CA ASP A 592 8.66 -14.70 22.62
C ASP A 592 7.17 -14.60 22.27
N ILE A 593 6.38 -13.97 23.14
CA ILE A 593 4.92 -13.85 23.01
C ILE A 593 4.52 -12.37 23.14
N SER A 594 3.72 -11.91 22.19
CA SER A 594 3.16 -10.55 22.17
C SER A 594 1.64 -10.59 21.95
N LEU A 595 0.92 -9.70 22.64
CA LEU A 595 -0.49 -9.44 22.46
C LEU A 595 -0.65 -8.10 21.73
N GLU A 596 -1.51 -8.08 20.73
CA GLU A 596 -1.91 -6.88 19.99
C GLU A 596 -3.39 -6.59 20.26
N LEU A 597 -3.73 -5.32 20.48
CA LEU A 597 -5.10 -4.86 20.61
C LEU A 597 -5.23 -3.50 19.92
N ASN A 598 -5.97 -3.45 18.81
CA ASN A 598 -6.09 -2.27 17.99
C ASN A 598 -7.53 -1.78 17.94
N GLY A 599 -7.72 -0.48 18.00
CA GLY A 599 -9.02 0.17 17.90
C GLY A 599 -9.01 1.26 16.83
N LEU A 600 -10.09 1.36 16.07
CA LEU A 600 -10.36 2.41 15.09
C LEU A 600 -11.76 2.97 15.31
N TYR A 601 -11.90 4.28 15.23
CA TYR A 601 -13.18 4.98 15.12
C TYR A 601 -13.08 6.04 14.04
N VAL A 602 -14.07 6.07 13.14
CA VAL A 602 -14.23 7.09 12.09
C VAL A 602 -15.62 7.69 12.24
N THR A 603 -15.69 9.02 12.34
CA THR A 603 -16.96 9.73 12.37
C THR A 603 -17.68 9.62 11.01
N PRO A 604 -18.96 10.01 10.90
CA PRO A 604 -19.62 10.08 9.61
C PRO A 604 -18.80 10.84 8.55
N SER A 605 -18.91 10.44 7.30
CA SER A 605 -18.17 11.00 6.17
C SER A 605 -19.08 11.08 4.93
N ILE A 606 -18.55 11.63 3.82
CA ILE A 606 -19.27 11.70 2.56
C ILE A 606 -18.48 11.04 1.42
N GLN A 607 -19.23 10.59 0.41
CA GLN A 607 -18.69 10.24 -0.91
C GLN A 607 -19.68 10.74 -1.97
N GLY A 608 -19.40 11.90 -2.54
CA GLY A 608 -20.33 12.57 -3.46
C GLY A 608 -21.68 12.86 -2.81
N LEU A 609 -22.72 12.14 -3.24
CA LEU A 609 -24.08 12.22 -2.68
C LEU A 609 -24.30 11.34 -1.45
N TYR A 610 -23.44 10.36 -1.21
CA TYR A 610 -23.60 9.45 -0.08
C TYR A 610 -23.20 10.10 1.24
N ASP A 611 -24.11 10.05 2.20
CA ASP A 611 -23.80 10.17 3.63
C ASP A 611 -23.43 8.81 4.17
N LEU A 612 -22.21 8.67 4.66
CA LEU A 612 -21.68 7.44 5.21
C LEU A 612 -21.74 7.47 6.73
N SER A 613 -22.27 6.42 7.34
CA SER A 613 -22.38 6.30 8.79
C SER A 613 -21.00 6.19 9.46
N ALA A 614 -20.92 6.51 10.75
CA ALA A 614 -19.73 6.23 11.56
C ALA A 614 -19.42 4.73 11.58
N ILE A 615 -18.13 4.42 11.64
CA ILE A 615 -17.64 3.05 11.81
C ILE A 615 -16.67 2.97 12.98
N TRP A 616 -16.58 1.79 13.56
CA TRP A 616 -15.54 1.47 14.53
C TRP A 616 -15.18 0.00 14.45
N LYS A 617 -13.98 -0.35 14.86
CA LYS A 617 -13.58 -1.75 14.97
C LYS A 617 -12.57 -1.95 16.10
N VAL A 618 -12.53 -3.17 16.59
CA VAL A 618 -11.51 -3.68 17.51
C VAL A 618 -10.95 -4.97 16.94
N ASP A 619 -9.62 -5.01 16.81
CA ASP A 619 -8.87 -6.19 16.40
C ASP A 619 -8.00 -6.67 17.57
N ALA A 620 -7.85 -8.00 17.73
CA ALA A 620 -6.96 -8.59 18.71
C ALA A 620 -6.06 -9.64 18.06
N GLY A 621 -4.82 -9.76 18.53
CA GLY A 621 -3.85 -10.72 18.00
C GLY A 621 -2.93 -11.28 19.08
N LEU A 622 -2.59 -12.55 18.98
CA LEU A 622 -1.57 -13.21 19.78
C LEU A 622 -0.49 -13.74 18.84
N LYS A 623 0.73 -13.29 19.05
CA LYS A 623 1.90 -13.69 18.26
C LYS A 623 2.87 -14.46 19.13
N TRP A 624 3.29 -15.64 18.67
CA TRP A 624 4.34 -16.45 19.27
C TRP A 624 5.45 -16.71 18.25
N THR A 625 6.66 -16.24 18.57
CA THR A 625 7.86 -16.44 17.75
C THR A 625 8.78 -17.46 18.46
N PHE A 626 9.24 -18.48 17.75
CA PHE A 626 10.03 -19.59 18.28
C PHE A 626 11.06 -20.10 17.26
N ALA A 627 11.75 -21.21 17.56
CA ALA A 627 12.81 -21.77 16.71
C ALA A 627 13.89 -20.73 16.31
N ASN A 628 14.42 -19.98 17.29
CA ASN A 628 15.38 -18.89 17.09
C ASN A 628 14.88 -17.82 16.10
N GLN A 629 13.62 -17.43 16.21
CA GLN A 629 12.92 -16.47 15.35
C GLN A 629 12.68 -16.95 13.89
N ASN A 630 12.93 -18.22 13.60
CA ASN A 630 12.66 -18.82 12.30
C ASN A 630 11.20 -19.26 12.13
N ALA A 631 10.46 -19.45 13.22
CA ALA A 631 9.06 -19.84 13.18
C ALA A 631 8.18 -18.80 13.89
N GLU A 632 7.01 -18.52 13.32
CA GLU A 632 5.99 -17.65 13.88
C GLU A 632 4.63 -18.34 13.79
N LEU A 633 3.88 -18.30 14.88
CA LEU A 633 2.47 -18.66 14.95
C LEU A 633 1.70 -17.43 15.40
N ARG A 634 0.66 -17.06 14.66
CA ARG A 634 -0.17 -15.89 14.96
C ARG A 634 -1.64 -16.25 14.91
N LEU A 635 -2.35 -15.91 15.96
CA LEU A 635 -3.81 -15.96 16.03
C LEU A 635 -4.34 -14.53 16.03
N THR A 636 -5.22 -14.18 15.08
CA THR A 636 -5.84 -12.85 14.98
C THR A 636 -7.34 -12.94 14.92
N GLY A 637 -8.03 -12.04 15.62
CA GLY A 637 -9.45 -11.75 15.44
C GLY A 637 -9.60 -10.35 14.85
N ASN A 638 -10.22 -10.24 13.69
CA ASN A 638 -10.47 -8.99 13.01
C ASN A 638 -11.93 -8.57 13.19
N ASP A 639 -12.15 -7.27 13.40
CA ASP A 639 -13.47 -6.66 13.57
C ASP A 639 -14.38 -7.45 14.52
N LEU A 640 -13.91 -7.65 15.75
CA LEU A 640 -14.55 -8.53 16.75
C LEU A 640 -16.05 -8.23 16.97
N PHE A 641 -16.45 -6.98 16.73
CA PHE A 641 -17.81 -6.50 16.94
C PHE A 641 -18.63 -6.37 15.66
N ASN A 642 -18.04 -6.64 14.47
CA ASN A 642 -18.65 -6.54 13.14
C ASN A 642 -19.24 -5.14 12.86
N SER A 643 -18.48 -4.10 13.12
CA SER A 643 -18.91 -2.68 13.09
C SER A 643 -18.09 -1.80 12.13
N SER A 644 -17.22 -2.42 11.30
CA SER A 644 -16.30 -1.68 10.43
C SER A 644 -16.88 -1.32 9.05
N THR A 645 -18.14 -1.65 8.76
CA THR A 645 -18.77 -1.36 7.46
C THR A 645 -19.75 -0.20 7.60
N PRO A 646 -19.61 0.90 6.84
CA PRO A 646 -20.56 2.00 6.89
C PRO A 646 -21.82 1.67 6.10
N ASN A 647 -22.95 2.19 6.56
CA ASN A 647 -24.15 2.32 5.74
C ASN A 647 -24.04 3.57 4.88
N ALA A 648 -24.60 3.52 3.68
CA ALA A 648 -24.65 4.65 2.77
C ALA A 648 -26.09 5.12 2.60
N LYS A 649 -26.34 6.42 2.76
CA LYS A 649 -27.65 7.03 2.62
C LYS A 649 -27.59 8.21 1.68
N VAL A 650 -28.61 8.34 0.85
CA VAL A 650 -28.88 9.52 0.02
C VAL A 650 -30.28 10.01 0.31
N ASN A 651 -30.41 11.30 0.60
CA ASN A 651 -31.69 11.97 0.72
C ASN A 651 -31.53 13.42 0.27
N ASP A 652 -31.39 13.60 -1.04
CA ASP A 652 -31.15 14.90 -1.66
C ASP A 652 -31.73 14.93 -3.08
N LYS A 653 -32.38 16.04 -3.44
CA LYS A 653 -32.82 16.37 -4.81
C LYS A 653 -33.63 15.28 -5.50
N GLY A 654 -34.59 14.71 -4.79
CA GLY A 654 -35.45 13.65 -5.32
C GLY A 654 -34.85 12.26 -5.31
N GLN A 655 -33.61 12.11 -4.92
CA GLN A 655 -32.99 10.82 -4.69
C GLN A 655 -33.14 10.44 -3.21
N CYS A 656 -33.76 9.30 -2.93
CA CYS A 656 -34.00 8.88 -1.55
C CYS A 656 -33.80 7.36 -1.43
N PHE A 657 -32.66 6.93 -0.90
CA PHE A 657 -32.37 5.51 -0.68
C PHE A 657 -31.30 5.30 0.42
N GLU A 658 -31.29 4.11 0.96
CA GLU A 658 -30.32 3.65 1.94
C GLU A 658 -29.79 2.27 1.55
N MET A 659 -28.49 2.07 1.66
CA MET A 659 -27.79 0.82 1.45
C MET A 659 -27.14 0.39 2.75
N ILE A 660 -27.60 -0.74 3.31
CA ILE A 660 -27.09 -1.35 4.53
C ILE A 660 -26.20 -2.51 4.11
N GLN A 661 -24.90 -2.40 4.34
CA GLN A 661 -23.92 -3.40 3.92
C GLN A 661 -23.65 -4.42 5.03
N HIS A 662 -23.66 -5.70 4.70
CA HIS A 662 -23.35 -6.81 5.60
C HIS A 662 -22.05 -7.50 5.16
N ALA A 663 -20.92 -6.78 5.22
CA ALA A 663 -19.63 -7.29 4.81
C ALA A 663 -19.13 -8.44 5.72
N ASP A 664 -18.23 -9.27 5.20
CA ASP A 664 -17.64 -10.41 5.89
C ASP A 664 -16.30 -10.03 6.56
N ASN A 665 -16.33 -8.95 7.36
CA ASN A 665 -15.14 -8.36 7.98
C ASN A 665 -14.74 -9.02 9.29
N ARG A 666 -15.71 -9.67 9.99
CA ARG A 666 -15.44 -10.37 11.24
C ARG A 666 -14.93 -11.78 10.98
N TYR A 667 -13.68 -12.05 11.36
CA TYR A 667 -13.08 -13.37 11.22
C TYR A 667 -12.00 -13.64 12.26
N VAL A 668 -11.63 -14.90 12.41
CA VAL A 668 -10.45 -15.37 13.15
C VAL A 668 -9.50 -16.01 12.16
N SER A 669 -8.21 -15.71 12.26
CA SER A 669 -7.18 -16.28 11.40
C SER A 669 -6.06 -16.88 12.24
N LEU A 670 -5.60 -18.08 11.81
CA LEU A 670 -4.40 -18.74 12.33
C LEU A 670 -3.37 -18.78 11.21
N SER A 671 -2.23 -18.13 11.43
CA SER A 671 -1.13 -18.06 10.47
C SER A 671 0.09 -18.77 11.03
N PHE A 672 0.78 -19.52 10.17
CA PHE A 672 2.06 -20.16 10.49
C PHE A 672 3.07 -19.80 9.40
N THR A 673 4.29 -19.45 9.81
CA THR A 673 5.42 -19.16 8.91
C THR A 673 6.68 -19.81 9.44
N TYR A 674 7.45 -20.46 8.53
CA TYR A 674 8.74 -21.04 8.86
C TYR A 674 9.80 -20.65 7.81
N LYS A 675 10.96 -20.15 8.27
CA LYS A 675 12.09 -19.70 7.47
C LYS A 675 13.25 -20.66 7.63
N PHE A 676 13.96 -20.93 6.53
CA PHE A 676 15.13 -21.81 6.52
C PHE A 676 16.25 -21.26 5.63
N GLY A 677 17.46 -21.75 5.82
CA GLY A 677 18.64 -21.33 5.04
C GLY A 677 19.03 -19.86 5.23
N GLY A 678 18.67 -19.24 6.37
CA GLY A 678 18.88 -17.82 6.58
C GLY A 678 18.09 -16.94 5.60
N PHE A 679 16.87 -17.32 5.25
CA PHE A 679 16.03 -16.64 4.27
C PHE A 679 15.93 -15.15 4.56
N LYS A 680 16.27 -14.36 3.54
CA LYS A 680 16.10 -12.91 3.49
C LYS A 680 15.42 -12.60 2.17
N PRO A 681 14.19 -12.10 2.17
CA PRO A 681 13.46 -11.82 0.95
C PRO A 681 14.20 -10.80 0.08
N LYS A 682 14.14 -10.97 -1.23
CA LYS A 682 14.73 -10.08 -2.24
C LYS A 682 13.65 -9.22 -2.87
N GLU A 683 14.05 -8.07 -3.36
CA GLU A 683 13.18 -7.13 -4.03
C GLU A 683 12.61 -7.65 -5.33
N HIS A 684 11.38 -7.25 -5.60
CA HIS A 684 10.69 -7.55 -6.83
C HIS A 684 9.89 -6.31 -7.29
N LYS A 685 9.82 -6.09 -8.61
CA LYS A 685 9.02 -5.01 -9.21
C LYS A 685 7.55 -5.43 -9.31
N GLU A 686 6.62 -4.59 -8.84
CA GLU A 686 5.18 -4.85 -8.97
C GLU A 686 4.71 -4.81 -10.41
N VAL A 687 3.74 -5.68 -10.71
CA VAL A 687 2.95 -5.58 -11.93
C VAL A 687 1.93 -4.47 -11.72
N ASP A 688 1.94 -3.47 -12.59
CA ASP A 688 0.95 -2.41 -12.53
C ASP A 688 -0.41 -2.94 -13.02
N THR A 689 -1.27 -3.24 -12.06
CA THR A 689 -2.64 -3.72 -12.27
C THR A 689 -3.67 -2.62 -12.03
N SER A 690 -3.25 -1.38 -11.81
CA SER A 690 -4.12 -0.24 -11.45
C SER A 690 -5.24 0.06 -12.43
N ARG A 691 -5.21 -0.54 -13.63
CA ARG A 691 -6.19 -0.35 -14.70
C ARG A 691 -7.09 -1.57 -14.94
N PHE A 692 -6.91 -2.67 -14.20
CA PHE A 692 -7.52 -3.97 -14.49
C PHE A 692 -8.78 -4.27 -13.66
N GLY A 693 -9.10 -3.45 -12.65
CA GLY A 693 -10.33 -3.58 -11.86
C GLY A 693 -10.30 -4.78 -10.89
N TYR A 694 -9.21 -4.99 -10.19
CA TYR A 694 -9.05 -6.07 -9.20
C TYR A 694 -9.82 -5.82 -7.91
#